data_e315e627c65019ec75cfe53de4c41ac3
#
_entry.id   e315e627c65019ec75cfe53de4c41ac3
#
_cell.length_a   1.000
_cell.length_b   1.000
_cell.length_c   1.000
_cell.angle_alpha   90.00
_cell.angle_beta   90.00
_cell.angle_gamma   90.00
#
_symmetry.space_group_name_H-M   'P 1'
#
loop_
_entity.id
_entity.type
_entity.pdbx_description
1 polymer ?
#
loop_
_entity_poly.entity_id
_entity_poly.type
_entity_poly.pdbx_seq_one_letter_code
_entity_poly.pdbx_strand_id
1 'polypeptide(L)'
;MKNRNRMIVNCVTASLMYYWSLPALAEQSSSEIKIVRDEYGMPHIYANDTWHLFYGYGYVVAQDRLFQMEMARRSTQGTVAEVLGKDFVKFDKDIRRNYWPDAIRAQIAALSPEDMSILQGYADGMNAWIDKVNTNPETLLPKQFNTFGFTPKRWEPFDVAMIFVGTMANRFSDSTSEIDNLALLTALKDKYGVSQGMAVFNQLKWLVNPSAPTTIAVQESNYPLKFNQQNSQTAALLPRYDLPAPMLDRPAKGADGALLALTAGKNRETIAAQFAQGGANGLAGYPTTSNMWVIGKSKAQDAKAIMVNGPQFGWYAPAYTYGIGLHGAGYDVTGNTPFAYPGLVFGHNGVISWGSTAGFGDDVDIFAERLSAEKPGYYLHNGKWVKMLSREETITVKNGQAETFTVWRTVHGNILQTDQTTQTAYAKSRAWDGKEVASLLAWTHQMKAKNWQEWTQQAAKQALTINWYYADVNGNIGYVHTGAYPDRQSGHDPRLPVPGTGKWDWKGLLPFEMNPKVYNPQSGYIANWNNSPQKDYPASDLFAFLWGGADRVTEIDRLLEQKPRLTADQAWDVIRQTSRQDLNLRLFLPTLQAATSGLTQSDPRRQLVETLTRWDGINLLNDDGKTWQQPGSAILNVWLTSMLKRTVVAAVPMPFDKWYSASGYETTQDGPTGSLNISVGAKILYEAVQGDKSPIPQAVDLFAGXXQQEVVLAALEDTWETLSKRYGNNVSNWKTPAMALTFRANNFFGVPQAAAEETRHQAEYQNRGTENDMIVFSPTTSDRPVLAWDVVAPGQSGFIAPDGTVDKHYEDQLKMYENFGRKSLWLTKQDVEAHKESQEVLHVQR
;
A
#
# COMPACT_ATOMS: atom_id res chain seq x y z
N MET A 1 41.85 -45.09 -51.52
CA MET A 1 41.52 -45.47 -50.15
C MET A 1 42.59 -45.06 -49.14
N LYS A 2 43.36 -43.99 -49.42
CA LYS A 2 44.37 -43.56 -48.44
C LYS A 2 44.18 -42.14 -47.95
N ASN A 3 43.08 -41.51 -48.30
CA ASN A 3 42.86 -40.12 -47.88
C ASN A 3 41.70 -39.90 -46.91
N ARG A 4 41.13 -40.98 -46.42
CA ARG A 4 40.00 -40.82 -45.48
C ARG A 4 40.40 -40.90 -43.99
N ASN A 5 41.60 -41.41 -43.70
CA ASN A 5 42.02 -41.57 -42.34
C ASN A 5 42.80 -40.43 -41.72
N ARG A 6 43.10 -39.37 -42.55
CA ARG A 6 43.84 -38.23 -42.00
C ARG A 6 42.94 -37.09 -41.51
N MET A 7 41.66 -37.16 -41.87
CA MET A 7 40.77 -36.07 -41.50
C MET A 7 40.04 -36.28 -40.19
N ILE A 8 40.05 -37.55 -39.66
CA ILE A 8 39.36 -37.84 -38.45
C ILE A 8 40.20 -37.56 -37.20
N VAL A 9 41.54 -37.59 -37.35
CA VAL A 9 42.44 -37.42 -36.21
C VAL A 9 42.60 -35.94 -35.85
N ASN A 10 42.38 -35.03 -36.81
CA ASN A 10 42.51 -33.57 -36.54
C ASN A 10 41.26 -32.97 -35.89
N CYS A 11 40.10 -33.63 -36.00
CA CYS A 11 38.88 -33.16 -35.34
C CYS A 11 38.77 -33.55 -33.89
N VAL A 12 39.45 -34.65 -33.50
CA VAL A 12 39.36 -35.13 -32.12
C VAL A 12 40.28 -34.35 -31.19
N THR A 13 41.39 -33.80 -31.74
CA THR A 13 42.31 -33.00 -30.91
C THR A 13 41.81 -31.58 -30.69
N ALA A 14 40.99 -31.02 -31.59
CA ALA A 14 40.44 -29.70 -31.37
C ALA A 14 39.28 -29.73 -30.38
N SER A 15 38.57 -30.85 -30.30
CA SER A 15 37.46 -31.00 -29.36
C SER A 15 37.96 -31.20 -27.94
N LEU A 16 39.13 -31.74 -27.75
CA LEU A 16 39.68 -32.02 -26.45
C LEU A 16 40.22 -30.74 -25.76
N MET A 17 40.70 -29.78 -26.56
CA MET A 17 41.21 -28.55 -25.96
C MET A 17 40.12 -27.62 -25.48
N TYR A 18 38.89 -27.79 -25.96
CA TYR A 18 37.79 -26.93 -25.57
C TYR A 18 37.20 -27.31 -24.22
N TYR A 19 37.38 -28.56 -23.81
CA TYR A 19 36.81 -29.03 -22.57
C TYR A 19 37.67 -28.71 -21.33
N TRP A 20 38.89 -28.28 -21.53
CA TRP A 20 39.79 -28.12 -20.39
C TRP A 20 39.81 -26.70 -19.81
N SER A 21 39.21 -25.72 -20.48
CA SER A 21 39.25 -24.35 -19.96
C SER A 21 37.97 -23.91 -19.28
N LEU A 22 36.85 -24.64 -19.47
CA LEU A 22 35.59 -24.24 -18.90
C LEU A 22 35.43 -24.49 -17.38
N PRO A 23 35.86 -25.60 -16.82
CA PRO A 23 35.70 -25.83 -15.39
C PRO A 23 36.52 -24.91 -14.51
N ALA A 24 37.67 -24.42 -14.98
CA ALA A 24 38.53 -23.57 -14.17
C ALA A 24 37.95 -22.18 -13.95
N LEU A 25 37.19 -21.66 -14.93
CA LEU A 25 36.60 -20.36 -14.80
C LEU A 25 35.38 -20.38 -13.88
N ALA A 26 34.65 -21.49 -13.86
CA ALA A 26 33.49 -21.64 -13.00
C ALA A 26 33.89 -21.75 -11.52
N GLU A 27 35.03 -22.38 -11.23
CA GLU A 27 35.46 -22.61 -9.85
C GLU A 27 35.99 -21.31 -9.19
N GLN A 28 36.60 -20.41 -9.95
CA GLN A 28 37.24 -19.24 -9.37
C GLN A 28 36.24 -18.21 -8.85
N SER A 29 35.03 -18.18 -9.37
CA SER A 29 34.09 -17.11 -9.04
C SER A 29 32.98 -17.56 -8.08
N SER A 30 32.93 -18.84 -7.71
CA SER A 30 31.78 -19.38 -6.99
C SER A 30 31.66 -18.89 -5.56
N SER A 31 32.78 -18.52 -4.92
CA SER A 31 32.75 -18.06 -3.54
C SER A 31 32.84 -16.55 -3.40
N GLU A 32 32.93 -15.84 -4.49
CA GLU A 32 33.18 -14.39 -4.43
C GLU A 32 31.86 -13.63 -4.52
N ILE A 33 31.73 -12.64 -3.64
CA ILE A 33 30.65 -11.67 -3.68
C ILE A 33 31.28 -10.30 -3.77
N LYS A 34 30.98 -9.55 -4.83
CA LYS A 34 31.49 -8.19 -4.98
C LYS A 34 30.35 -7.21 -4.72
N ILE A 35 30.61 -6.25 -3.86
CA ILE A 35 29.64 -5.23 -3.48
C ILE A 35 30.19 -3.89 -3.91
N VAL A 36 29.47 -3.20 -4.79
CA VAL A 36 29.87 -1.88 -5.28
C VAL A 36 28.78 -0.88 -4.90
N ARG A 37 29.15 0.16 -4.16
CA ARG A 37 28.18 1.19 -3.78
C ARG A 37 28.40 2.42 -4.66
N ASP A 38 27.29 3.01 -5.10
CA ASP A 38 27.35 4.21 -5.91
C ASP A 38 27.48 5.47 -5.02
N GLU A 39 27.40 6.64 -5.65
CA GLU A 39 27.61 7.90 -4.95
C GLU A 39 26.53 8.26 -3.95
N TYR A 40 25.41 7.53 -3.94
CA TYR A 40 24.38 7.69 -2.93
C TYR A 40 24.35 6.53 -1.95
N GLY A 41 25.38 5.69 -2.00
CA GLY A 41 25.50 4.57 -1.09
C GLY A 41 24.68 3.35 -1.47
N MET A 42 24.03 3.38 -2.62
CA MET A 42 23.21 2.24 -3.03
C MET A 42 24.11 1.08 -3.47
N PRO A 43 23.92 -0.11 -2.89
CA PRO A 43 24.80 -1.24 -3.23
C PRO A 43 24.33 -2.00 -4.45
N HIS A 44 25.31 -2.50 -5.21
CA HIS A 44 25.12 -3.45 -6.29
C HIS A 44 25.88 -4.72 -5.91
N ILE A 45 25.19 -5.85 -5.94
CA ILE A 45 25.74 -7.15 -5.55
C ILE A 45 26.03 -7.96 -6.80
N TYR A 46 27.26 -8.47 -6.91
CA TYR A 46 27.68 -9.32 -8.02
C TYR A 46 28.08 -10.69 -7.45
N ALA A 47 27.41 -11.74 -7.87
CA ALA A 47 27.71 -13.10 -7.42
C ALA A 47 27.17 -14.08 -8.46
N ASN A 48 27.66 -15.33 -8.41
CA ASN A 48 27.39 -16.28 -9.49
C ASN A 48 26.23 -17.24 -9.21
N ASP A 49 25.84 -17.39 -7.96
CA ASP A 49 24.70 -18.26 -7.66
C ASP A 49 23.74 -17.55 -6.72
N THR A 50 22.58 -18.13 -6.59
CA THR A 50 21.48 -17.51 -5.86
C THR A 50 21.82 -17.28 -4.39
N TRP A 51 22.37 -18.30 -3.73
CA TRP A 51 22.68 -18.14 -2.30
C TRP A 51 23.69 -17.01 -2.06
N HIS A 52 24.77 -16.96 -2.87
CA HIS A 52 25.78 -15.91 -2.71
C HIS A 52 25.20 -14.53 -3.04
N LEU A 53 24.33 -14.44 -4.05
CA LEU A 53 23.74 -13.16 -4.42
C LEU A 53 22.90 -12.59 -3.29
N PHE A 54 22.04 -13.43 -2.71
CA PHE A 54 21.17 -12.98 -1.64
C PHE A 54 21.93 -12.85 -0.31
N TYR A 55 23.02 -13.59 -0.13
CA TYR A 55 23.92 -13.36 0.99
C TYR A 55 24.46 -11.93 0.95
N GLY A 56 24.95 -11.51 -0.19
CA GLY A 56 25.43 -10.13 -0.34
C GLY A 56 24.33 -9.11 -0.06
N TYR A 57 23.11 -9.40 -0.48
CA TYR A 57 21.98 -8.54 -0.24
C TYR A 57 21.73 -8.40 1.28
N GLY A 58 21.58 -9.53 1.98
CA GLY A 58 21.35 -9.48 3.42
C GLY A 58 22.46 -8.78 4.17
N TYR A 59 23.69 -8.97 3.71
CA TYR A 59 24.87 -8.36 4.33
C TYR A 59 24.77 -6.82 4.28
N VAL A 60 24.45 -6.27 3.11
CA VAL A 60 24.39 -4.79 3.00
C VAL A 60 23.17 -4.22 3.71
N VAL A 61 22.07 -4.97 3.74
CA VAL A 61 20.88 -4.53 4.49
C VAL A 61 21.22 -4.38 5.97
N ALA A 62 21.95 -5.36 6.52
CA ALA A 62 22.37 -5.27 7.91
C ALA A 62 23.33 -4.09 8.13
N GLN A 63 24.23 -3.84 7.19
CA GLN A 63 25.12 -2.68 7.30
C GLN A 63 24.32 -1.37 7.35
N ASP A 64 23.28 -1.26 6.55
CA ASP A 64 22.58 0.00 6.35
C ASP A 64 21.38 0.20 7.27
N ARG A 65 20.68 -0.88 7.62
CA ARG A 65 19.34 -0.76 8.22
C ARG A 65 19.12 -1.70 9.40
N LEU A 66 20.17 -2.06 10.13
CA LEU A 66 20.05 -3.14 11.11
C LEU A 66 19.00 -2.87 12.17
N PHE A 67 18.97 -1.67 12.76
CA PHE A 67 17.98 -1.39 13.79
C PHE A 67 16.55 -1.36 13.22
N GLN A 68 16.38 -0.71 12.07
CA GLN A 68 15.06 -0.67 11.43
C GLN A 68 14.55 -2.08 11.15
N MET A 69 15.40 -2.94 10.61
CA MET A 69 14.99 -4.30 10.26
C MET A 69 14.72 -5.14 11.52
N GLU A 70 15.49 -4.93 12.58
CA GLU A 70 15.21 -5.63 13.84
C GLU A 70 13.84 -5.25 14.38
N MET A 71 13.50 -3.97 14.35
CA MET A 71 12.21 -3.54 14.87
C MET A 71 11.07 -3.92 13.92
N ALA A 72 11.32 -3.99 12.61
CA ALA A 72 10.32 -4.50 11.68
C ALA A 72 10.06 -5.98 11.94
N ARG A 73 11.12 -6.77 12.15
CA ARG A 73 10.94 -8.19 12.47
C ARG A 73 10.08 -8.35 13.71
N ARG A 74 10.39 -7.58 14.77
CA ARG A 74 9.63 -7.67 16.01
C ARG A 74 8.18 -7.22 15.82
N SER A 75 7.97 -6.20 14.99
CA SER A 75 6.62 -5.71 14.70
C SER A 75 5.79 -6.76 13.97
N THR A 76 6.39 -7.47 13.02
CA THR A 76 5.63 -8.44 12.22
C THR A 76 5.38 -9.74 12.95
N GLN A 77 6.16 -10.04 14.00
CA GLN A 77 6.03 -11.28 14.74
C GLN A 77 5.42 -11.11 16.13
N GLY A 78 5.25 -9.86 16.58
CA GLY A 78 4.67 -9.62 17.89
C GLY A 78 5.62 -9.85 19.04
N THR A 79 6.86 -9.33 18.94
CA THR A 79 7.86 -9.47 20.00
C THR A 79 8.45 -8.12 20.40
N VAL A 80 7.67 -7.05 20.25
CA VAL A 80 8.16 -5.70 20.57
C VAL A 80 8.29 -5.51 22.09
N ALA A 81 7.34 -6.05 22.86
CA ALA A 81 7.35 -5.87 24.33
C ALA A 81 8.61 -6.45 24.95
N GLU A 82 9.23 -7.43 24.32
CA GLU A 82 10.46 -8.04 24.84
C GLU A 82 11.57 -7.00 24.98
N VAL A 83 11.58 -5.99 24.13
CA VAL A 83 12.63 -4.96 24.17
C VAL A 83 12.12 -3.58 24.54
N LEU A 84 10.81 -3.29 24.41
CA LEU A 84 10.28 -1.97 24.71
C LEU A 84 9.29 -1.94 25.88
N GLY A 85 8.89 -3.11 26.41
CA GLY A 85 8.11 -3.14 27.65
C GLY A 85 6.62 -3.23 27.48
N LYS A 86 5.94 -3.03 28.61
CA LYS A 86 4.52 -3.34 28.75
C LYS A 86 3.59 -2.57 27.80
N ASP A 87 4.02 -1.39 27.36
CA ASP A 87 3.17 -0.58 26.48
C ASP A 87 2.87 -1.28 25.15
N PHE A 88 3.65 -2.29 24.78
CA PHE A 88 3.47 -3.01 23.53
C PHE A 88 2.90 -4.41 23.70
N VAL A 89 2.43 -4.78 24.87
CA VAL A 89 1.87 -6.11 25.09
C VAL A 89 0.61 -6.30 24.24
N LYS A 90 -0.30 -5.34 24.27
CA LYS A 90 -1.51 -5.47 23.47
C LYS A 90 -1.21 -5.51 21.99
N PHE A 91 -0.27 -4.69 21.55
CA PHE A 91 0.19 -4.72 20.16
C PHE A 91 0.65 -6.13 19.78
N ASP A 92 1.53 -6.70 20.60
CA ASP A 92 2.08 -8.03 20.31
C ASP A 92 1.00 -9.09 20.26
N LYS A 93 0.03 -9.03 21.19
CA LYS A 93 -1.08 -10.00 21.18
C LYS A 93 -1.90 -9.88 19.90
N ASP A 94 -2.20 -8.65 19.46
CA ASP A 94 -2.99 -8.44 18.26
C ASP A 94 -2.27 -8.98 17.03
N ILE A 95 -0.96 -8.75 16.96
CA ILE A 95 -0.16 -9.27 15.85
C ILE A 95 -0.20 -10.79 15.83
N ARG A 96 0.01 -11.42 17.01
CA ARG A 96 0.07 -12.88 17.04
C ARG A 96 -1.29 -13.52 16.76
N ARG A 97 -2.39 -12.86 17.11
CA ARG A 97 -3.71 -13.37 16.76
C ARG A 97 -3.97 -13.35 15.26
N ASN A 98 -3.19 -12.58 14.51
CA ASN A 98 -3.51 -12.31 13.11
C ASN A 98 -2.80 -13.24 12.14
N TYR A 99 -1.96 -14.16 12.61
CA TYR A 99 -1.32 -15.10 11.70
C TYR A 99 -1.06 -16.43 12.40
N TRP A 100 -0.59 -17.41 11.62
CA TRP A 100 -0.37 -18.77 12.12
C TRP A 100 1.05 -19.18 11.75
N PRO A 101 2.02 -19.08 12.67
CA PRO A 101 3.44 -19.31 12.32
C PRO A 101 3.72 -20.66 11.71
N ASP A 102 3.05 -21.73 12.19
CA ASP A 102 3.30 -23.05 11.64
C ASP A 102 2.95 -23.13 10.16
N ALA A 103 1.92 -22.39 9.73
CA ALA A 103 1.56 -22.38 8.30
C ALA A 103 2.65 -21.72 7.45
N ILE A 104 3.25 -20.64 7.97
CA ILE A 104 4.34 -19.97 7.26
C ILE A 104 5.56 -20.90 7.22
N ARG A 105 5.90 -21.53 8.35
CA ARG A 105 7.05 -22.45 8.37
C ARG A 105 6.86 -23.60 7.42
N ALA A 106 5.63 -24.12 7.30
CA ALA A 106 5.35 -25.22 6.39
C ALA A 106 5.56 -24.80 4.93
N GLN A 107 5.16 -23.56 4.59
CA GLN A 107 5.39 -23.06 3.23
C GLN A 107 6.88 -22.96 2.93
N ILE A 108 7.67 -22.50 3.89
CA ILE A 108 9.11 -22.40 3.70
C ILE A 108 9.73 -23.79 3.54
N ALA A 109 9.31 -24.74 4.38
CA ALA A 109 9.85 -26.10 4.32
C ALA A 109 9.55 -26.78 2.99
N ALA A 110 8.49 -26.35 2.30
CA ALA A 110 8.10 -26.95 1.02
C ALA A 110 8.81 -26.34 -0.18
N LEU A 111 9.65 -25.32 0.01
CA LEU A 111 10.31 -24.64 -1.10
C LEU A 111 11.33 -25.54 -1.78
N SER A 112 11.53 -25.31 -3.07
CA SER A 112 12.63 -25.94 -3.78
C SER A 112 13.97 -25.50 -3.16
N PRO A 113 15.04 -26.27 -3.37
CA PRO A 113 16.36 -25.82 -2.88
C PRO A 113 16.75 -24.44 -3.44
N GLU A 114 16.42 -24.18 -4.68
CA GLU A 114 16.76 -22.89 -5.29
C GLU A 114 16.03 -21.75 -4.60
N ASP A 115 14.72 -21.88 -4.37
CA ASP A 115 13.96 -20.85 -3.70
C ASP A 115 14.36 -20.72 -2.22
N MET A 116 14.66 -21.82 -1.56
CA MET A 116 15.16 -21.76 -0.18
C MET A 116 16.48 -20.98 -0.14
N SER A 117 17.32 -21.10 -1.17
CA SER A 117 18.58 -20.35 -1.22
C SER A 117 18.38 -18.84 -1.17
N ILE A 118 17.25 -18.36 -1.68
CA ILE A 118 16.95 -16.92 -1.61
C ILE A 118 16.83 -16.49 -0.15
N LEU A 119 15.97 -17.19 0.60
CA LEU A 119 15.71 -16.81 1.99
C LEU A 119 16.90 -17.14 2.89
N GLN A 120 17.53 -18.29 2.68
CA GLN A 120 18.65 -18.70 3.51
C GLN A 120 19.88 -17.82 3.26
N GLY A 121 20.14 -17.52 1.99
CA GLY A 121 21.25 -16.63 1.67
C GLY A 121 21.10 -15.28 2.34
N TYR A 122 19.91 -14.69 2.21
CA TYR A 122 19.63 -13.39 2.82
C TYR A 122 19.85 -13.44 4.33
N ALA A 123 19.29 -14.45 5.00
CA ALA A 123 19.46 -14.57 6.45
C ALA A 123 20.93 -14.76 6.83
N ASP A 124 21.62 -15.62 6.08
CA ASP A 124 23.05 -15.88 6.38
C ASP A 124 23.89 -14.61 6.18
N GLY A 125 23.58 -13.82 5.16
CA GLY A 125 24.29 -12.56 4.95
C GLY A 125 24.05 -11.56 6.06
N MET A 126 22.80 -11.42 6.51
CA MET A 126 22.51 -10.57 7.65
C MET A 126 23.29 -11.03 8.87
N ASN A 127 23.31 -12.33 9.10
CA ASN A 127 24.00 -12.89 10.27
C ASN A 127 25.49 -12.65 10.20
N ALA A 128 26.10 -12.67 9.02
CA ALA A 128 27.52 -12.41 8.89
C ALA A 128 27.84 -11.00 9.38
N TRP A 129 27.02 -10.01 9.04
CA TRP A 129 27.27 -8.66 9.53
C TRP A 129 26.91 -8.54 11.01
N ILE A 130 25.84 -9.16 11.46
CA ILE A 130 25.48 -9.14 12.88
C ILE A 130 26.61 -9.70 13.74
N ASP A 131 27.23 -10.78 13.27
CA ASP A 131 28.37 -11.34 14.02
C ASP A 131 29.52 -10.34 14.13
N LYS A 132 29.79 -9.59 13.06
CA LYS A 132 30.81 -8.54 13.11
C LYS A 132 30.45 -7.45 14.10
N VAL A 133 29.15 -7.05 14.09
CA VAL A 133 28.66 -6.04 15.02
C VAL A 133 28.85 -6.49 16.46
N ASN A 134 28.50 -7.75 16.75
CA ASN A 134 28.54 -8.25 18.13
C ASN A 134 29.97 -8.47 18.64
N THR A 135 30.93 -8.63 17.72
CA THR A 135 32.33 -8.71 18.14
C THR A 135 33.03 -7.35 18.15
N ASN A 136 32.45 -6.33 17.52
CA ASN A 136 33.02 -4.98 17.47
C ASN A 136 31.94 -3.93 17.77
N PRO A 137 31.23 -4.07 18.90
CA PRO A 137 30.10 -3.17 19.13
C PRO A 137 30.51 -1.71 19.34
N GLU A 138 31.76 -1.46 19.77
CA GLU A 138 32.21 -0.10 20.03
C GLU A 138 32.30 0.73 18.74
N THR A 139 32.37 0.10 17.57
CA THR A 139 32.43 0.83 16.31
C THR A 139 31.26 0.50 15.39
N LEU A 140 30.65 -0.67 15.51
CA LEU A 140 29.66 -1.15 14.51
C LEU A 140 28.23 -1.26 15.01
N LEU A 141 28.01 -1.27 16.35
CA LEU A 141 26.65 -1.41 16.86
C LEU A 141 25.88 -0.11 16.61
N PRO A 142 24.79 -0.13 15.84
CA PRO A 142 24.04 1.11 15.65
C PRO A 142 23.64 1.73 16.99
N LYS A 143 23.82 3.03 17.10
CA LYS A 143 23.60 3.74 18.37
C LYS A 143 22.20 3.47 18.92
N GLN A 144 21.21 3.27 18.04
CA GLN A 144 19.84 3.02 18.47
C GLN A 144 19.74 1.81 19.41
N PHE A 145 20.56 0.77 19.20
CA PHE A 145 20.55 -0.37 20.11
C PHE A 145 20.96 0.03 21.52
N ASN A 146 21.95 0.90 21.66
CA ASN A 146 22.31 1.41 22.98
C ASN A 146 21.20 2.26 23.58
N THR A 147 20.57 3.09 22.76
CA THR A 147 19.48 3.93 23.22
C THR A 147 18.33 3.11 23.82
N PHE A 148 17.98 1.99 23.17
CA PHE A 148 16.87 1.17 23.64
C PHE A 148 17.30 0.00 24.51
N GLY A 149 18.59 -0.27 24.63
CA GLY A 149 19.11 -1.20 25.62
C GLY A 149 19.04 -2.68 25.25
N PHE A 150 19.35 -3.03 24.00
CA PHE A 150 19.42 -4.43 23.60
C PHE A 150 20.34 -4.57 22.38
N THR A 151 20.57 -5.80 21.95
CA THR A 151 21.49 -6.09 20.85
C THR A 151 20.78 -6.89 19.75
N PRO A 152 21.29 -6.83 18.53
CA PRO A 152 20.65 -7.55 17.43
C PRO A 152 20.81 -9.05 17.56
N LYS A 153 19.78 -9.78 17.15
CA LYS A 153 19.77 -11.24 17.16
C LYS A 153 19.88 -11.77 15.74
N ARG A 154 20.29 -13.03 15.63
CA ARG A 154 20.45 -13.67 14.34
C ARG A 154 19.11 -13.89 13.66
N TRP A 155 19.15 -14.03 12.35
CA TRP A 155 17.99 -14.20 11.47
C TRP A 155 17.93 -15.60 10.88
N GLU A 156 16.73 -16.05 10.60
CA GLU A 156 16.50 -17.31 9.88
C GLU A 156 15.52 -17.03 8.73
N PRO A 157 15.33 -17.98 7.79
CA PRO A 157 14.42 -17.75 6.68
C PRO A 157 13.01 -17.34 7.07
N PHE A 158 12.50 -17.84 8.18
CA PHE A 158 11.20 -17.44 8.69
C PHE A 158 11.15 -15.92 8.92
N ASP A 159 12.22 -15.35 9.47
CA ASP A 159 12.26 -13.91 9.70
C ASP A 159 12.17 -13.12 8.41
N VAL A 160 12.89 -13.58 7.38
CA VAL A 160 12.88 -12.91 6.08
C VAL A 160 11.46 -12.94 5.49
N ALA A 161 10.82 -14.11 5.55
CA ALA A 161 9.45 -14.23 5.05
C ALA A 161 8.49 -13.35 5.82
N MET A 162 8.63 -13.28 7.16
CA MET A 162 7.70 -12.52 7.98
C MET A 162 7.80 -11.02 7.77
N ILE A 163 8.97 -10.51 7.39
CA ILE A 163 9.05 -9.10 6.99
C ILE A 163 8.05 -8.83 5.88
N PHE A 164 8.01 -9.69 4.87
CA PHE A 164 7.07 -9.52 3.76
C PHE A 164 5.63 -9.76 4.21
N VAL A 165 5.38 -10.83 4.96
CA VAL A 165 4.02 -11.16 5.36
C VAL A 165 3.42 -10.02 6.19
N GLY A 166 4.15 -9.54 7.19
CA GLY A 166 3.62 -8.51 8.09
C GLY A 166 3.52 -7.13 7.47
N THR A 167 4.41 -6.80 6.55
CA THR A 167 4.41 -5.44 5.99
C THR A 167 3.72 -5.35 4.63
N MET A 168 3.52 -6.45 3.93
CA MET A 168 2.83 -6.43 2.64
C MET A 168 1.49 -7.14 2.72
N ALA A 169 1.45 -8.43 3.08
CA ALA A 169 0.20 -9.17 3.08
C ALA A 169 -0.78 -8.61 4.11
N ASN A 170 -0.31 -8.46 5.35
CA ASN A 170 -1.19 -7.99 6.41
C ASN A 170 -1.53 -6.50 6.27
N ARG A 171 -0.70 -5.73 5.61
CA ARG A 171 -1.00 -4.31 5.45
C ARG A 171 -1.94 -4.02 4.28
N PHE A 172 -1.73 -4.68 3.14
CA PHE A 172 -2.42 -4.31 1.89
C PHE A 172 -3.53 -5.25 1.48
N SER A 173 -3.62 -6.44 2.08
CA SER A 173 -4.47 -7.49 1.54
C SER A 173 -5.28 -8.17 2.63
N ASP A 174 -5.44 -7.55 3.79
CA ASP A 174 -5.93 -8.22 5.00
C ASP A 174 -7.00 -7.44 5.74
N SER A 175 -7.45 -6.33 5.20
CA SER A 175 -8.38 -5.44 5.92
C SER A 175 -9.82 -5.83 5.67
N THR A 176 -10.65 -5.66 6.69
CA THR A 176 -12.08 -5.92 6.57
C THR A 176 -12.84 -5.04 7.54
N SER A 177 -14.01 -4.58 7.12
CA SER A 177 -14.96 -3.89 7.97
C SER A 177 -16.28 -4.67 8.08
N GLU A 178 -16.30 -5.95 7.75
CA GLU A 178 -17.58 -6.69 7.66
C GLU A 178 -18.33 -6.68 8.99
N ILE A 179 -17.63 -6.86 10.12
CA ILE A 179 -18.30 -6.85 11.42
C ILE A 179 -18.88 -5.48 11.70
N ASP A 180 -18.10 -4.44 11.45
CA ASP A 180 -18.57 -3.06 11.66
C ASP A 180 -19.69 -2.71 10.70
N ASN A 181 -19.63 -3.18 9.45
CA ASN A 181 -20.71 -2.97 8.50
C ASN A 181 -22.02 -3.60 8.97
N LEU A 182 -21.93 -4.79 9.57
CA LEU A 182 -23.13 -5.43 10.09
C LEU A 182 -23.73 -4.60 11.23
N ALA A 183 -22.88 -4.03 12.08
CA ALA A 183 -23.37 -3.18 13.16
C ALA A 183 -24.03 -1.92 12.58
N LEU A 184 -23.44 -1.31 11.58
CA LEU A 184 -24.02 -0.15 10.92
C LEU A 184 -25.37 -0.50 10.30
N LEU A 185 -25.44 -1.60 9.56
CA LEU A 185 -26.67 -2.03 8.91
C LEU A 185 -27.76 -2.26 9.96
N THR A 186 -27.41 -2.91 11.06
CA THR A 186 -28.37 -3.14 12.13
C THR A 186 -28.92 -1.81 12.67
N ALA A 187 -28.08 -0.84 12.90
CA ALA A 187 -28.50 0.48 13.38
C ALA A 187 -29.38 1.20 12.34
N LEU A 188 -29.04 1.06 11.05
CA LEU A 188 -29.84 1.68 10.01
C LEU A 188 -31.23 1.05 9.93
N LYS A 189 -31.31 -0.27 10.09
CA LYS A 189 -32.61 -0.94 10.11
C LYS A 189 -33.44 -0.51 11.31
N ASP A 190 -32.79 -0.30 12.46
CA ASP A 190 -33.51 0.20 13.63
C ASP A 190 -34.04 1.62 13.40
N LYS A 191 -33.28 2.46 12.73
CA LYS A 191 -33.69 3.84 12.51
C LYS A 191 -34.71 4.00 11.39
N TYR A 192 -34.52 3.30 10.28
CA TYR A 192 -35.30 3.52 9.07
C TYR A 192 -36.27 2.38 8.71
N GLY A 193 -36.23 1.25 9.45
CA GLY A 193 -36.96 0.06 9.08
C GLY A 193 -36.10 -0.86 8.22
N VAL A 194 -36.54 -2.12 8.10
CA VAL A 194 -35.71 -3.15 7.48
C VAL A 194 -35.36 -2.84 6.03
N SER A 195 -36.37 -2.57 5.20
CA SER A 195 -36.11 -2.31 3.77
C SER A 195 -35.39 -0.99 3.55
N GLN A 196 -35.86 0.07 4.21
CA GLN A 196 -35.25 1.38 4.06
C GLN A 196 -33.84 1.40 4.63
N GLY A 197 -33.62 0.71 5.76
CA GLY A 197 -32.30 0.63 6.35
C GLY A 197 -31.30 -0.02 5.41
N MET A 198 -31.69 -1.09 4.73
CA MET A 198 -30.83 -1.71 3.72
C MET A 198 -30.56 -0.77 2.54
N ALA A 199 -31.61 -0.05 2.11
CA ALA A 199 -31.43 0.90 1.01
C ALA A 199 -30.48 2.03 1.38
N VAL A 200 -30.54 2.52 2.63
CA VAL A 200 -29.61 3.54 3.09
C VAL A 200 -28.20 2.97 3.20
N PHE A 201 -28.06 1.73 3.66
CA PHE A 201 -26.75 1.09 3.68
C PHE A 201 -26.14 1.05 2.28
N ASN A 202 -26.92 0.73 1.26
CA ASN A 202 -26.44 0.72 -0.12
C ASN A 202 -26.03 2.14 -0.58
N GLN A 203 -26.69 3.16 -0.06
CA GLN A 203 -26.31 4.54 -0.39
C GLN A 203 -24.98 4.94 0.27
N LEU A 204 -24.71 4.41 1.47
CA LEU A 204 -23.50 4.74 2.21
C LEU A 204 -22.32 3.84 1.83
N LYS A 205 -22.59 2.59 1.46
CA LYS A 205 -21.54 1.64 1.12
C LYS A 205 -21.99 0.82 -0.08
N TRP A 206 -22.10 1.48 -1.23
CA TRP A 206 -22.46 0.76 -2.46
C TRP A 206 -21.37 -0.25 -2.82
N LEU A 207 -21.77 -1.33 -3.45
CA LEU A 207 -20.85 -2.38 -3.87
C LEU A 207 -20.18 -2.02 -5.19
N VAL A 208 -20.95 -1.54 -6.15
CA VAL A 208 -20.42 -1.07 -7.43
C VAL A 208 -21.06 0.28 -7.77
N ASN A 209 -20.32 1.08 -8.50
CA ASN A 209 -20.79 2.37 -8.98
C ASN A 209 -20.33 2.51 -10.43
N PRO A 210 -21.27 2.44 -11.40
CA PRO A 210 -20.87 2.47 -12.80
C PRO A 210 -20.22 3.76 -13.26
N SER A 211 -20.26 4.82 -12.44
CA SER A 211 -19.57 6.07 -12.75
C SER A 211 -18.12 6.09 -12.32
N ALA A 212 -17.65 5.08 -11.60
CA ALA A 212 -16.28 5.08 -11.08
C ALA A 212 -15.28 5.06 -12.25
N PRO A 213 -14.27 5.94 -12.22
CA PRO A 213 -13.20 5.86 -13.22
C PRO A 213 -12.43 4.56 -13.06
N THR A 214 -12.03 3.98 -14.19
CA THR A 214 -11.35 2.69 -14.15
C THR A 214 -10.01 2.76 -14.87
N THR A 215 -9.10 1.86 -14.45
CA THR A 215 -7.80 1.76 -15.11
C THR A 215 -7.92 1.15 -16.49
N ILE A 216 -8.86 0.21 -16.66
CA ILE A 216 -9.12 -0.43 -17.95
C ILE A 216 -10.37 0.18 -18.53
N ALA A 217 -10.29 0.63 -19.78
CA ALA A 217 -11.46 1.20 -20.46
C ALA A 217 -12.53 0.14 -20.64
N VAL A 218 -13.81 0.58 -20.66
CA VAL A 218 -14.96 -0.33 -20.73
C VAL A 218 -14.84 -1.25 -21.94
N GLN A 219 -14.49 -0.71 -23.09
CA GLN A 219 -14.45 -1.49 -24.33
C GLN A 219 -13.29 -2.47 -24.37
N GLU A 220 -12.33 -2.36 -23.46
CA GLU A 220 -11.18 -3.25 -23.42
C GLU A 220 -11.30 -4.30 -22.32
N SER A 221 -12.35 -4.24 -21.54
CA SER A 221 -12.59 -5.22 -20.51
C SER A 221 -12.98 -6.55 -21.16
N ASN A 222 -12.20 -7.59 -20.91
CA ASN A 222 -12.53 -8.93 -21.37
C ASN A 222 -13.12 -9.78 -20.24
N TYR A 223 -13.64 -9.13 -19.28
CA TYR A 223 -14.05 -9.71 -18.03
C TYR A 223 -15.45 -10.30 -18.14
N PRO A 224 -15.70 -11.48 -17.60
CA PRO A 224 -17.07 -11.99 -17.62
C PRO A 224 -17.97 -11.14 -16.73
N LEU A 225 -18.87 -10.42 -17.35
CA LEU A 225 -19.74 -9.51 -16.62
C LEU A 225 -20.69 -10.21 -15.66
N LYS A 226 -20.91 -11.52 -15.85
CA LYS A 226 -21.77 -12.27 -14.94
C LYS A 226 -21.32 -12.17 -13.50
N PHE A 227 -20.01 -12.18 -13.29
CA PHE A 227 -19.44 -12.07 -11.95
C PHE A 227 -19.87 -10.75 -11.30
N ASN A 228 -19.72 -9.65 -12.02
CA ASN A 228 -20.07 -8.34 -11.49
C ASN A 228 -21.58 -8.19 -11.34
N GLN A 229 -22.33 -8.70 -12.26
CA GLN A 229 -23.79 -8.64 -12.19
C GLN A 229 -24.33 -9.38 -10.98
N GLN A 230 -23.76 -10.54 -10.69
CA GLN A 230 -24.19 -11.31 -9.53
C GLN A 230 -23.93 -10.55 -8.24
N ASN A 231 -22.74 -9.93 -8.14
CA ASN A 231 -22.42 -9.16 -6.95
C ASN A 231 -23.28 -7.92 -6.82
N SER A 232 -23.61 -7.26 -7.94
CA SER A 232 -24.48 -6.09 -7.91
C SER A 232 -25.88 -6.47 -7.43
N GLN A 233 -26.37 -7.61 -7.88
CA GLN A 233 -27.67 -8.08 -7.42
C GLN A 233 -27.65 -8.43 -5.95
N THR A 234 -26.58 -9.04 -5.49
CA THR A 234 -26.42 -9.36 -4.07
C THR A 234 -26.49 -8.11 -3.22
N ALA A 235 -25.85 -7.04 -3.69
CA ALA A 235 -25.81 -5.79 -2.94
C ALA A 235 -27.19 -5.17 -2.76
N ALA A 236 -28.13 -5.47 -3.66
CA ALA A 236 -29.46 -4.93 -3.59
C ALA A 236 -30.40 -5.74 -2.70
N LEU A 237 -29.97 -6.93 -2.29
CA LEU A 237 -30.83 -7.82 -1.51
C LEU A 237 -30.60 -7.64 -0.01
N LEU A 238 -31.63 -7.94 0.77
CA LEU A 238 -31.46 -8.06 2.20
C LEU A 238 -30.66 -9.32 2.49
N PRO A 239 -29.89 -9.31 3.58
CA PRO A 239 -29.16 -10.53 3.94
C PRO A 239 -30.10 -11.71 4.07
N ARG A 240 -29.68 -12.86 3.56
CA ARG A 240 -30.50 -14.08 3.55
C ARG A 240 -30.20 -14.98 4.74
N TYR A 241 -29.46 -14.47 5.71
CA TYR A 241 -29.07 -15.25 6.86
C TYR A 241 -29.19 -14.36 8.08
N ASP A 242 -29.55 -14.98 9.18
CA ASP A 242 -29.64 -14.29 10.45
C ASP A 242 -28.30 -14.41 11.18
N LEU A 243 -27.78 -13.31 11.56
CA LEU A 243 -26.59 -13.25 12.42
C LEU A 243 -26.92 -12.41 13.63
N PRO A 244 -26.36 -12.76 14.81
CA PRO A 244 -26.55 -11.89 15.96
C PRO A 244 -25.96 -10.51 15.69
N ALA A 245 -26.70 -9.47 16.04
CA ALA A 245 -26.21 -8.12 15.85
C ALA A 245 -24.98 -7.88 16.74
N PRO A 246 -23.91 -7.30 16.20
CA PRO A 246 -22.79 -6.92 17.05
C PRO A 246 -23.22 -5.86 18.06
N MET A 247 -22.56 -5.81 19.19
CA MET A 247 -22.89 -4.81 20.21
C MET A 247 -22.65 -3.41 19.67
N LEU A 248 -23.62 -2.53 19.87
CA LEU A 248 -23.58 -1.21 19.25
C LEU A 248 -22.58 -0.25 19.89
N ASP A 249 -22.16 -0.52 21.11
CA ASP A 249 -21.14 0.34 21.72
C ASP A 249 -19.75 0.07 21.14
N ARG A 250 -19.61 -1.08 20.48
CA ARG A 250 -18.32 -1.44 19.90
C ARG A 250 -17.94 -0.60 18.66
N PRO A 251 -18.89 -0.20 17.81
CA PRO A 251 -18.48 0.56 16.62
C PRO A 251 -17.80 1.89 16.90
N ALA A 252 -18.08 2.52 18.03
CA ALA A 252 -17.31 3.72 18.39
C ALA A 252 -15.85 3.37 18.55
N LYS A 253 -15.58 2.12 18.90
CA LYS A 253 -14.25 1.54 18.89
C LYS A 253 -14.02 0.79 17.60
N GLY A 254 -15.08 0.27 17.03
CA GLY A 254 -15.01 -0.59 15.87
C GLY A 254 -14.79 0.13 14.55
N ALA A 255 -15.08 1.43 14.51
CA ALA A 255 -14.67 2.20 13.34
C ALA A 255 -13.18 2.01 13.09
N ASP A 256 -12.45 1.76 14.18
CA ASP A 256 -11.02 1.48 14.09
C ASP A 256 -10.69 0.04 14.48
N GLY A 257 -11.69 -0.78 14.76
CA GLY A 257 -11.45 -2.09 15.37
C GLY A 257 -10.72 -3.05 14.46
N ALA A 258 -11.27 -3.31 13.28
CA ALA A 258 -10.67 -4.27 12.37
C ALA A 258 -9.32 -3.78 11.87
N LEU A 259 -9.20 -2.47 11.66
CA LEU A 259 -7.94 -1.88 11.23
C LEU A 259 -6.89 -1.94 12.33
N LEU A 260 -7.33 -1.64 13.56
CA LEU A 260 -6.40 -1.56 14.67
C LEU A 260 -6.03 -2.92 15.24
N ALA A 261 -6.60 -4.00 14.70
CA ALA A 261 -6.10 -5.32 15.02
C ALA A 261 -4.63 -5.46 14.62
N LEU A 262 -4.19 -4.70 13.61
CA LEU A 262 -2.81 -4.73 13.14
C LEU A 262 -1.94 -3.65 13.75
N THR A 263 -2.55 -2.68 14.40
CA THR A 263 -1.83 -1.59 15.03
C THR A 263 -2.32 -1.46 16.45
N ALA A 264 -1.42 -1.14 17.36
CA ALA A 264 -1.79 -1.04 18.74
C ALA A 264 -0.71 -0.28 19.49
N GLY A 265 -0.76 -0.38 20.80
CA GLY A 265 0.18 0.33 21.62
C GLY A 265 -0.15 1.81 21.65
N LYS A 266 0.90 2.61 21.73
CA LYS A 266 0.71 4.05 21.93
C LYS A 266 0.07 4.77 20.77
N ASN A 267 0.15 4.20 19.57
CA ASN A 267 -0.37 4.87 18.38
C ASN A 267 -1.80 4.54 18.06
N ARG A 268 -2.44 3.69 18.87
CA ARG A 268 -3.80 3.26 18.57
C ARG A 268 -4.76 4.44 18.49
N GLU A 269 -4.72 5.33 19.49
CA GLU A 269 -5.61 6.47 19.51
C GLU A 269 -5.30 7.47 18.40
N THR A 270 -4.01 7.65 18.11
CA THR A 270 -3.60 8.55 17.04
C THR A 270 -4.11 8.03 15.70
N ILE A 271 -3.98 6.73 15.46
CA ILE A 271 -4.45 6.11 14.23
C ILE A 271 -5.97 6.25 14.14
N ALA A 272 -6.67 6.00 15.25
CA ALA A 272 -8.13 6.14 15.26
C ALA A 272 -8.55 7.58 14.95
N ALA A 273 -7.83 8.55 15.51
CA ALA A 273 -8.15 9.95 15.26
C ALA A 273 -7.93 10.33 13.79
N GLN A 274 -6.83 9.85 13.21
CA GLN A 274 -6.57 10.11 11.81
C GLN A 274 -7.61 9.46 10.91
N PHE A 275 -8.01 8.25 11.27
CA PHE A 275 -9.04 7.53 10.54
C PHE A 275 -10.35 8.31 10.57
N ALA A 276 -10.72 8.82 11.73
CA ALA A 276 -11.95 9.60 11.87
C ALA A 276 -11.90 10.90 11.09
N GLN A 277 -10.72 11.52 11.00
CA GLN A 277 -10.57 12.78 10.28
C GLN A 277 -10.65 12.61 8.77
N GLY A 278 -10.09 11.53 8.27
CA GLY A 278 -9.82 11.45 6.86
C GLY A 278 -10.64 10.46 6.05
N GLY A 279 -11.61 9.80 6.65
CA GLY A 279 -12.30 8.76 5.90
C GLY A 279 -11.31 7.74 5.38
N ALA A 280 -11.25 7.57 4.07
CA ALA A 280 -10.27 6.64 3.48
C ALA A 280 -8.85 7.04 3.81
N ASN A 281 -8.58 8.32 3.95
CA ASN A 281 -7.28 8.78 4.41
C ASN A 281 -7.04 8.42 5.86
N GLY A 282 -8.10 8.30 6.61
CA GLY A 282 -8.02 7.96 8.01
C GLY A 282 -7.64 6.52 8.25
N LEU A 283 -7.52 5.73 7.22
CA LEU A 283 -6.88 4.44 7.32
C LEU A 283 -5.38 4.66 7.49
N ALA A 284 -5.03 5.50 8.45
CA ALA A 284 -3.67 6.02 8.53
C ALA A 284 -2.67 4.98 8.94
N GLY A 285 -3.05 3.97 9.63
CA GLY A 285 -2.16 2.85 9.86
C GLY A 285 -2.08 1.96 8.65
N TYR A 286 -2.88 2.22 7.64
CA TYR A 286 -3.02 1.40 6.45
C TYR A 286 -2.66 2.20 5.24
N PRO A 287 -2.08 1.58 4.26
CA PRO A 287 -1.81 2.26 3.02
C PRO A 287 -3.10 2.40 2.28
N THR A 288 -3.44 3.58 1.97
CA THR A 288 -4.61 3.78 1.14
C THR A 288 -4.20 4.09 -0.27
N THR A 289 -2.89 3.89 -0.63
CA THR A 289 -2.49 4.81 -1.64
C THR A 289 -1.26 4.42 -2.36
N SER A 290 -1.25 4.79 -3.59
CA SER A 290 -0.12 4.79 -4.50
C SER A 290 -0.64 5.33 -5.80
N ASN A 291 0.23 5.95 -6.57
CA ASN A 291 -0.19 6.26 -7.92
C ASN A 291 0.84 5.78 -8.93
N MET A 292 0.39 5.74 -10.17
CA MET A 292 1.17 5.18 -11.25
C MET A 292 0.64 5.74 -12.56
N TRP A 293 1.56 6.13 -13.45
CA TRP A 293 1.17 6.32 -14.83
C TRP A 293 2.24 5.71 -15.72
N VAL A 294 1.77 4.96 -16.71
CA VAL A 294 2.62 4.24 -17.63
C VAL A 294 2.22 4.70 -19.04
N ILE A 295 3.19 5.20 -19.79
CA ILE A 295 2.92 5.82 -21.09
C ILE A 295 3.58 4.94 -22.15
N GLY A 296 2.77 4.45 -23.08
CA GLY A 296 3.23 3.53 -24.10
C GLY A 296 3.71 4.23 -25.35
N LYS A 297 4.07 3.43 -26.33
CA LYS A 297 4.74 3.92 -27.54
C LYS A 297 3.91 4.91 -28.35
N SER A 298 2.59 4.82 -28.28
CA SER A 298 1.74 5.73 -29.05
C SER A 298 1.59 7.09 -28.41
N LYS A 299 2.02 7.25 -27.15
CA LYS A 299 1.82 8.50 -26.41
C LYS A 299 3.13 9.08 -25.87
N ALA A 300 4.18 8.31 -25.79
CA ALA A 300 5.48 8.82 -25.36
C ALA A 300 6.11 9.63 -26.50
N GLN A 301 6.65 10.81 -26.17
CA GLN A 301 7.22 11.68 -27.19
C GLN A 301 8.70 11.39 -27.44
N ASP A 302 9.49 11.24 -26.38
CA ASP A 302 10.95 11.08 -26.50
C ASP A 302 11.40 9.73 -25.96
N ALA A 303 10.53 8.74 -26.01
CA ALA A 303 10.81 7.41 -25.49
C ALA A 303 9.88 6.40 -26.14
N LYS A 304 10.23 5.13 -26.03
CA LYS A 304 9.31 4.06 -26.41
C LYS A 304 8.25 3.82 -25.34
N ALA A 305 8.64 3.94 -24.07
CA ALA A 305 7.71 3.83 -22.97
C ALA A 305 8.27 4.57 -21.76
N ILE A 306 7.38 5.06 -20.91
CA ILE A 306 7.75 5.78 -19.67
C ILE A 306 6.89 5.23 -18.55
N MET A 307 7.52 4.84 -17.45
CA MET A 307 6.79 4.38 -16.27
C MET A 307 7.14 5.26 -15.08
N VAL A 308 6.13 5.86 -14.44
CA VAL A 308 6.33 6.67 -13.24
C VAL A 308 5.48 6.08 -12.11
N ASN A 309 6.14 5.73 -11.01
CA ASN A 309 5.48 5.11 -9.87
C ASN A 309 5.68 5.95 -8.62
N GLY A 310 4.65 6.04 -7.80
CA GLY A 310 4.69 6.74 -6.53
C GLY A 310 3.96 5.99 -5.44
N PRO A 311 4.57 4.97 -4.85
CA PRO A 311 3.92 4.27 -3.75
C PRO A 311 3.85 5.18 -2.53
N GLN A 312 2.67 5.27 -1.92
CA GLN A 312 2.45 6.20 -0.82
C GLN A 312 2.28 5.43 0.48
N PHE A 313 3.38 4.87 0.98
CA PHE A 313 3.39 4.08 2.21
C PHE A 313 3.36 4.92 3.48
N GLY A 314 3.54 6.22 3.37
CA GLY A 314 3.87 7.11 4.48
C GLY A 314 5.35 7.47 4.43
N TRP A 315 5.77 8.36 5.33
CA TRP A 315 7.12 8.91 5.28
C TRP A 315 7.83 8.59 6.59
N TYR A 316 9.01 7.99 6.47
CA TYR A 316 9.73 7.43 7.62
C TYR A 316 11.22 7.70 7.53
N ALA A 317 11.86 7.75 8.67
CA ALA A 317 13.31 7.82 8.81
C ALA A 317 13.73 6.66 9.72
N PRO A 318 14.56 5.72 9.27
CA PRO A 318 15.03 5.56 7.88
C PRO A 318 13.92 5.29 6.89
N ALA A 319 14.26 5.35 5.60
CA ALA A 319 13.29 5.25 4.53
C ALA A 319 12.54 3.92 4.57
N TYR A 320 11.31 3.97 4.09
CA TYR A 320 10.47 2.76 3.97
C TYR A 320 11.03 1.79 2.94
N THR A 321 11.61 2.29 1.87
CA THR A 321 12.17 1.44 0.82
C THR A 321 13.69 1.47 0.86
N TYR A 322 14.27 0.48 0.19
CA TYR A 322 15.70 0.24 0.18
C TYR A 322 16.15 0.03 -1.26
N GLY A 323 17.17 0.77 -1.68
CA GLY A 323 17.71 0.63 -3.03
C GLY A 323 18.72 -0.50 -3.12
N ILE A 324 18.68 -1.26 -4.23
CA ILE A 324 19.56 -2.41 -4.38
C ILE A 324 19.69 -2.75 -5.86
N GLY A 325 20.90 -3.17 -6.28
CA GLY A 325 21.12 -3.80 -7.56
C GLY A 325 21.59 -5.23 -7.36
N LEU A 326 21.04 -6.16 -8.15
CA LEU A 326 21.38 -7.58 -8.05
C LEU A 326 21.82 -8.07 -9.43
N HIS A 327 23.02 -8.63 -9.47
CA HIS A 327 23.65 -9.03 -10.74
C HIS A 327 24.27 -10.41 -10.62
N GLY A 328 23.71 -11.39 -11.31
CA GLY A 328 24.19 -12.77 -11.29
C GLY A 328 23.06 -13.74 -11.03
N ALA A 329 23.31 -15.00 -11.20
CA ALA A 329 22.35 -16.09 -10.98
C ALA A 329 21.06 -15.91 -11.78
N GLY A 330 21.16 -15.26 -12.94
CA GLY A 330 20.00 -14.98 -13.78
C GLY A 330 19.33 -13.65 -13.51
N TYR A 331 19.76 -12.93 -12.50
CA TYR A 331 19.24 -11.59 -12.17
C TYR A 331 20.17 -10.53 -12.74
N ASP A 332 19.58 -9.43 -13.18
CA ASP A 332 20.33 -8.23 -13.58
C ASP A 332 19.36 -7.08 -13.43
N VAL A 333 19.22 -6.59 -12.18
CA VAL A 333 18.11 -5.71 -11.81
C VAL A 333 18.60 -4.58 -10.93
N THR A 334 17.84 -3.47 -10.99
CA THR A 334 18.10 -2.32 -10.12
C THR A 334 16.76 -1.68 -9.77
N GLY A 335 16.67 -1.12 -8.58
CA GLY A 335 15.45 -0.48 -8.12
C GLY A 335 15.42 -0.36 -6.62
N ASN A 336 14.21 -0.29 -6.07
CA ASN A 336 14.05 -0.26 -4.61
C ASN A 336 12.83 -1.07 -4.21
N THR A 337 12.73 -1.35 -2.91
CA THR A 337 11.69 -2.25 -2.44
C THR A 337 11.42 -1.97 -0.95
N PRO A 338 10.16 -2.12 -0.50
CA PRO A 338 9.87 -1.92 0.93
C PRO A 338 10.66 -2.88 1.80
N PHE A 339 11.14 -2.38 2.92
CA PHE A 339 11.79 -3.20 3.95
C PHE A 339 12.79 -4.19 3.37
N ALA A 340 13.46 -3.80 2.27
CA ALA A 340 14.52 -4.61 1.67
C ALA A 340 14.06 -6.06 1.38
N TYR A 341 12.88 -6.23 0.83
CA TYR A 341 12.41 -7.57 0.45
C TYR A 341 13.39 -8.22 -0.52
N PRO A 342 13.48 -9.55 -0.53
CA PRO A 342 14.31 -10.23 -1.53
C PRO A 342 13.73 -10.21 -2.95
N GLY A 343 12.64 -9.47 -3.16
CA GLY A 343 12.10 -9.21 -4.50
C GLY A 343 11.84 -7.73 -4.65
N LEU A 344 12.33 -7.12 -5.72
CA LEU A 344 12.15 -5.70 -5.92
C LEU A 344 10.75 -5.40 -6.40
N VAL A 345 10.07 -4.53 -5.65
CA VAL A 345 8.71 -4.14 -5.99
C VAL A 345 8.70 -3.05 -7.07
N PHE A 346 9.77 -2.26 -7.14
CA PHE A 346 9.91 -1.17 -8.12
C PHE A 346 11.27 -1.27 -8.78
N GLY A 347 11.30 -1.43 -10.11
CA GLY A 347 12.59 -1.53 -10.77
C GLY A 347 12.51 -1.98 -12.22
N HIS A 348 13.69 -2.35 -12.74
CA HIS A 348 13.78 -2.85 -14.10
C HIS A 348 14.97 -3.79 -14.23
N ASN A 349 14.97 -4.56 -15.32
CA ASN A 349 16.06 -5.50 -15.61
C ASN A 349 16.70 -5.24 -16.97
N GLY A 350 16.53 -4.04 -17.51
CA GLY A 350 17.10 -3.69 -18.81
C GLY A 350 16.21 -4.04 -19.99
N VAL A 351 15.22 -4.88 -19.79
CA VAL A 351 14.31 -5.33 -20.84
C VAL A 351 12.87 -4.98 -20.50
N ILE A 352 12.46 -5.21 -19.27
CA ILE A 352 11.15 -4.80 -18.78
C ILE A 352 11.30 -3.98 -17.51
N SER A 353 10.28 -3.21 -17.20
CA SER A 353 10.14 -2.51 -15.93
C SER A 353 8.82 -2.90 -15.27
N TRP A 354 8.75 -2.68 -13.95
CA TRP A 354 7.57 -3.04 -13.19
C TRP A 354 7.38 -2.09 -12.02
N GLY A 355 6.15 -2.07 -11.51
CA GLY A 355 5.79 -1.29 -10.35
C GLY A 355 4.45 -1.75 -9.84
N SER A 356 3.94 -1.08 -8.82
CA SER A 356 2.70 -1.52 -8.21
C SER A 356 1.97 -0.38 -7.52
N THR A 357 0.68 -0.61 -7.31
CA THR A 357 -0.16 0.19 -6.41
C THR A 357 -1.04 -0.78 -5.62
N ALA A 358 -1.60 -0.30 -4.51
CA ALA A 358 -2.54 -1.13 -3.74
C ALA A 358 -3.81 -1.35 -4.55
N GLY A 359 -4.29 -2.60 -4.56
CA GLY A 359 -5.39 -2.98 -5.44
C GLY A 359 -6.77 -2.87 -4.84
N PHE A 360 -6.92 -3.09 -3.55
CA PHE A 360 -8.18 -2.99 -2.83
C PHE A 360 -9.30 -3.87 -3.38
N GLY A 361 -8.96 -5.02 -3.96
CA GLY A 361 -9.95 -6.02 -4.26
C GLY A 361 -10.41 -6.69 -2.97
N ASP A 362 -11.57 -7.32 -3.00
CA ASP A 362 -12.16 -7.92 -1.80
C ASP A 362 -11.75 -9.38 -1.68
N ASP A 363 -10.70 -9.63 -0.90
CA ASP A 363 -10.11 -10.96 -0.78
C ASP A 363 -10.18 -11.53 0.64
N VAL A 364 -10.95 -10.90 1.52
CA VAL A 364 -11.09 -11.34 2.91
C VAL A 364 -12.57 -11.37 3.26
N ASP A 365 -13.02 -12.45 3.88
CA ASP A 365 -14.39 -12.53 4.38
C ASP A 365 -14.38 -12.95 5.84
N ILE A 366 -15.41 -12.54 6.54
CA ILE A 366 -15.63 -12.93 7.94
C ILE A 366 -16.69 -14.00 7.98
N PHE A 367 -16.36 -15.12 8.64
CA PHE A 367 -17.31 -16.19 8.90
C PHE A 367 -17.69 -16.13 10.39
N ALA A 368 -18.98 -16.04 10.64
CA ALA A 368 -19.51 -16.02 12.02
C ALA A 368 -19.70 -17.45 12.47
N GLU A 369 -18.76 -17.95 13.27
CA GLU A 369 -18.80 -19.32 13.76
C GLU A 369 -19.78 -19.46 14.89
N ARG A 370 -20.57 -20.51 14.84
CA ARG A 370 -21.50 -20.81 15.91
C ARG A 370 -20.80 -21.68 16.94
N LEU A 371 -20.71 -21.19 18.17
CA LEU A 371 -19.99 -21.89 19.23
C LEU A 371 -20.91 -22.79 20.04
N SER A 372 -20.34 -23.86 20.59
CA SER A 372 -21.08 -24.75 21.46
C SER A 372 -21.05 -24.21 22.89
N ALA A 373 -22.22 -24.07 23.50
CA ALA A 373 -22.30 -23.70 24.90
C ALA A 373 -21.86 -24.85 25.81
N GLU A 374 -22.00 -26.08 25.32
CA GLU A 374 -21.71 -27.28 26.12
C GLU A 374 -20.27 -27.74 25.97
N LYS A 375 -19.65 -27.49 24.82
CA LYS A 375 -18.27 -27.94 24.54
C LYS A 375 -17.41 -26.72 24.23
N PRO A 376 -16.79 -26.11 25.22
CA PRO A 376 -15.93 -24.95 24.95
C PRO A 376 -14.86 -25.28 23.92
N GLY A 377 -14.64 -24.36 22.98
CA GLY A 377 -13.65 -24.53 21.96
C GLY A 377 -14.13 -25.28 20.71
N TYR A 378 -15.43 -25.60 20.66
CA TYR A 378 -16.01 -26.26 19.50
C TYR A 378 -16.94 -25.33 18.73
N TYR A 379 -16.97 -25.47 17.40
CA TYR A 379 -17.86 -24.71 16.55
C TYR A 379 -18.61 -25.67 15.61
N LEU A 380 -19.76 -25.20 15.11
CA LEU A 380 -20.62 -26.01 14.25
C LEU A 380 -20.22 -25.82 12.79
N HIS A 381 -19.91 -26.92 12.11
CA HIS A 381 -19.57 -26.89 10.69
C HIS A 381 -20.07 -28.16 10.02
N ASN A 382 -20.89 -27.98 8.97
CA ASN A 382 -21.47 -29.10 8.21
C ASN A 382 -22.19 -30.09 9.11
N GLY A 383 -22.92 -29.56 10.08
CA GLY A 383 -23.74 -30.38 10.97
C GLY A 383 -23.00 -31.06 12.08
N LYS A 384 -21.70 -30.78 12.24
CA LYS A 384 -20.88 -31.41 13.27
C LYS A 384 -20.21 -30.37 14.13
N TRP A 385 -20.02 -30.69 15.42
CA TRP A 385 -19.23 -29.87 16.32
C TRP A 385 -17.75 -30.20 16.12
N VAL A 386 -16.97 -29.23 15.73
CA VAL A 386 -15.57 -29.38 15.39
C VAL A 386 -14.71 -28.61 16.38
N LYS A 387 -13.64 -29.25 16.86
CA LYS A 387 -12.75 -28.58 17.79
C LYS A 387 -11.88 -27.55 17.05
N MET A 388 -11.79 -26.35 17.59
CA MET A 388 -10.92 -25.34 17.04
C MET A 388 -9.45 -25.71 17.27
N LEU A 389 -8.61 -25.35 16.33
CA LEU A 389 -7.18 -25.38 16.58
C LEU A 389 -6.82 -24.26 17.55
N SER A 390 -5.81 -24.49 18.35
CA SER A 390 -5.37 -23.49 19.31
C SER A 390 -3.87 -23.49 19.43
N ARG A 391 -3.37 -22.33 19.85
CA ARG A 391 -1.94 -22.15 20.07
C ARG A 391 -1.76 -21.26 21.29
N GLU A 392 -0.98 -21.78 22.25
CA GLU A 392 -0.63 -20.99 23.43
C GLU A 392 0.55 -20.08 23.09
N GLU A 393 0.46 -18.82 23.45
CA GLU A 393 1.48 -17.83 23.20
C GLU A 393 1.91 -17.15 24.49
N THR A 394 3.18 -16.82 24.58
CA THR A 394 3.73 -16.10 25.71
C THR A 394 4.41 -14.83 25.23
N ILE A 395 4.00 -13.69 25.76
CA ILE A 395 4.63 -12.39 25.51
C ILE A 395 5.64 -12.15 26.61
N THR A 396 6.92 -12.12 26.24
CA THR A 396 7.97 -11.70 27.16
C THR A 396 7.98 -10.18 27.23
N VAL A 397 8.09 -9.63 28.44
CA VAL A 397 7.92 -8.18 28.64
C VAL A 397 9.17 -7.66 29.36
N LYS A 398 9.87 -6.71 28.72
CA LYS A 398 11.03 -6.08 29.36
C LYS A 398 10.59 -5.39 30.66
N ASN A 399 11.29 -5.71 31.75
CA ASN A 399 11.03 -5.14 33.06
C ASN A 399 9.61 -5.41 33.54
N GLY A 400 9.02 -6.53 33.13
CA GLY A 400 7.67 -6.89 33.54
C GLY A 400 7.49 -8.39 33.51
N GLN A 401 6.26 -8.81 33.83
CA GLN A 401 5.93 -10.22 33.86
C GLN A 401 5.43 -10.67 32.50
N ALA A 402 5.83 -11.88 32.12
CA ALA A 402 5.34 -12.49 30.89
C ALA A 402 3.83 -12.69 30.96
N GLU A 403 3.16 -12.59 29.83
CA GLU A 403 1.72 -12.82 29.73
C GLU A 403 1.45 -13.93 28.72
N THR A 404 0.50 -14.80 29.05
CA THR A 404 0.11 -15.89 28.16
C THR A 404 -1.30 -15.70 27.66
N PHE A 405 -1.57 -16.21 26.45
CA PHE A 405 -2.91 -16.17 25.89
C PHE A 405 -3.00 -17.23 24.79
N THR A 406 -4.23 -17.50 24.34
CA THR A 406 -4.50 -18.51 23.34
C THR A 406 -4.96 -17.88 22.04
N VAL A 407 -4.41 -18.36 20.92
CA VAL A 407 -4.87 -17.97 19.60
C VAL A 407 -5.69 -19.13 19.05
N TRP A 408 -6.88 -18.83 18.56
CA TRP A 408 -7.82 -19.84 18.07
C TRP A 408 -7.99 -19.74 16.56
N ARG A 409 -8.27 -20.89 15.94
CA ARG A 409 -8.42 -20.97 14.47
C ARG A 409 -9.46 -22.01 14.13
N THR A 410 -10.33 -21.67 13.16
CA THR A 410 -11.30 -22.60 12.60
C THR A 410 -10.88 -22.97 11.18
N VAL A 411 -11.72 -23.75 10.52
CA VAL A 411 -11.51 -24.07 9.11
C VAL A 411 -11.47 -22.80 8.25
N HIS A 412 -12.11 -21.73 8.72
CA HIS A 412 -12.17 -20.49 7.95
C HIS A 412 -10.98 -19.56 8.20
N GLY A 413 -10.33 -19.68 9.34
CA GLY A 413 -9.19 -18.83 9.66
C GLY A 413 -9.10 -18.50 11.13
N ASN A 414 -8.17 -17.59 11.45
CA ASN A 414 -7.97 -17.15 12.83
C ASN A 414 -9.19 -16.39 13.35
N ILE A 415 -9.48 -16.58 14.63
CA ILE A 415 -10.55 -15.87 15.28
C ILE A 415 -10.09 -14.46 15.66
N LEU A 416 -10.83 -13.45 15.17
CA LEU A 416 -10.55 -12.06 15.50
C LEU A 416 -11.14 -11.67 16.85
N GLN A 417 -12.36 -12.10 17.11
CA GLN A 417 -13.07 -11.74 18.33
C GLN A 417 -14.18 -12.74 18.57
N THR A 418 -14.60 -12.81 19.83
CA THR A 418 -15.66 -13.72 20.25
C THR A 418 -16.69 -12.90 21.03
N ASP A 419 -17.98 -13.17 20.75
CA ASP A 419 -19.09 -12.60 21.48
C ASP A 419 -19.70 -13.73 22.30
N GLN A 420 -19.40 -13.76 23.58
CA GLN A 420 -19.91 -14.83 24.47
C GLN A 420 -21.42 -14.77 24.65
N THR A 421 -21.98 -13.56 24.58
CA THR A 421 -23.43 -13.42 24.77
C THR A 421 -24.20 -14.15 23.67
N THR A 422 -23.73 -14.04 22.45
CA THR A 422 -24.39 -14.69 21.32
C THR A 422 -23.72 -16.02 20.92
N GLN A 423 -22.69 -16.43 21.62
CA GLN A 423 -21.92 -17.65 21.29
C GLN A 423 -21.49 -17.63 19.84
N THR A 424 -20.88 -16.51 19.44
CA THR A 424 -20.41 -16.31 18.08
C THR A 424 -18.92 -15.95 18.09
N ALA A 425 -18.12 -16.60 17.23
CA ALA A 425 -16.72 -16.23 17.02
C ALA A 425 -16.57 -15.81 15.57
N TYR A 426 -15.86 -14.73 15.35
CA TYR A 426 -15.67 -14.20 14.01
C TYR A 426 -14.29 -14.59 13.49
N ALA A 427 -14.29 -15.45 12.45
CA ALA A 427 -13.08 -15.95 11.83
C ALA A 427 -12.77 -15.15 10.58
N LYS A 428 -11.49 -14.79 10.40
CA LYS A 428 -11.05 -14.06 9.21
C LYS A 428 -10.53 -15.06 8.18
N SER A 429 -11.20 -15.11 7.03
CA SER A 429 -10.85 -16.03 5.96
C SER A 429 -10.21 -15.24 4.83
N ARG A 430 -9.00 -15.62 4.46
CA ARG A 430 -8.20 -14.92 3.46
C ARG A 430 -8.05 -15.77 2.23
N ALA A 431 -8.31 -15.20 1.06
CA ALA A 431 -8.13 -15.95 -0.19
C ALA A 431 -6.67 -16.34 -0.42
N TRP A 432 -5.75 -15.57 0.16
CA TRP A 432 -4.32 -15.84 0.01
C TRP A 432 -3.74 -16.73 1.13
N ASP A 433 -4.56 -17.25 2.01
CA ASP A 433 -4.08 -18.11 3.10
C ASP A 433 -3.30 -19.29 2.52
N GLY A 434 -2.08 -19.50 3.03
CA GLY A 434 -1.21 -20.54 2.51
C GLY A 434 -0.36 -20.13 1.32
N LYS A 435 -0.56 -18.92 0.80
CA LYS A 435 0.15 -18.44 -0.38
C LYS A 435 1.07 -17.25 -0.09
N GLU A 436 1.38 -17.03 1.19
CA GLU A 436 2.17 -15.86 1.57
C GLU A 436 3.58 -15.91 0.99
N VAL A 437 4.25 -17.06 1.14
CA VAL A 437 5.63 -17.18 0.67
C VAL A 437 5.67 -17.22 -0.86
N ALA A 438 4.71 -17.90 -1.48
CA ALA A 438 4.62 -17.89 -2.94
C ALA A 438 4.41 -16.49 -3.49
N SER A 439 3.67 -15.64 -2.75
CA SER A 439 3.46 -14.26 -3.18
C SER A 439 4.75 -13.45 -3.13
N LEU A 440 5.55 -13.64 -2.08
CA LEU A 440 6.87 -13.02 -2.04
C LEU A 440 7.71 -13.46 -3.23
N LEU A 441 7.73 -14.76 -3.49
CA LEU A 441 8.57 -15.29 -4.55
C LEU A 441 8.08 -14.92 -5.94
N ALA A 442 6.79 -14.61 -6.10
CA ALA A 442 6.32 -14.07 -7.37
C ALA A 442 7.02 -12.74 -7.68
N TRP A 443 7.21 -11.88 -6.67
CA TRP A 443 7.98 -10.67 -6.84
C TRP A 443 9.43 -10.97 -7.22
N THR A 444 10.02 -11.98 -6.56
CA THR A 444 11.41 -12.32 -6.83
C THR A 444 11.57 -12.87 -8.25
N HIS A 445 10.71 -13.80 -8.63
CA HIS A 445 10.86 -14.44 -9.94
C HIS A 445 10.48 -13.54 -11.10
N GLN A 446 9.57 -12.57 -10.90
CA GLN A 446 9.22 -11.67 -12.00
C GLN A 446 10.40 -10.78 -12.40
N MET A 447 11.39 -10.64 -11.52
CA MET A 447 12.59 -9.86 -11.86
C MET A 447 13.37 -10.46 -13.02
N LYS A 448 13.14 -11.75 -13.31
CA LYS A 448 13.81 -12.42 -14.44
C LYS A 448 12.99 -12.41 -15.72
N ALA A 449 11.76 -11.93 -15.67
CA ALA A 449 10.89 -11.95 -16.85
C ALA A 449 11.42 -11.01 -17.92
N LYS A 450 11.28 -11.42 -19.19
CA LYS A 450 11.78 -10.64 -20.29
C LYS A 450 10.68 -10.19 -21.25
N ASN A 451 9.45 -10.57 -21.01
CA ASN A 451 8.34 -10.17 -21.88
C ASN A 451 7.03 -10.27 -21.09
N TRP A 452 5.96 -9.82 -21.73
CA TRP A 452 4.63 -9.81 -21.12
C TRP A 452 4.20 -11.20 -20.69
N GLN A 453 4.45 -12.20 -21.53
CA GLN A 453 3.99 -13.55 -21.24
C GLN A 453 4.68 -14.11 -19.98
N GLU A 454 6.00 -13.97 -19.90
CA GLU A 454 6.74 -14.45 -18.73
C GLU A 454 6.34 -13.66 -17.48
N TRP A 455 6.12 -12.36 -17.61
CA TRP A 455 5.75 -11.53 -16.48
C TRP A 455 4.36 -11.88 -15.96
N THR A 456 3.38 -12.10 -16.86
CA THR A 456 2.03 -12.44 -16.42
C THR A 456 1.97 -13.81 -15.78
N GLN A 457 2.88 -14.73 -16.13
CA GLN A 457 2.95 -15.99 -15.43
C GLN A 457 3.24 -15.77 -13.95
N GLN A 458 4.08 -14.80 -13.63
CA GLN A 458 4.36 -14.48 -12.24
C GLN A 458 3.21 -13.68 -11.60
N ALA A 459 2.59 -12.79 -12.36
CA ALA A 459 1.43 -12.07 -11.85
C ALA A 459 0.33 -13.03 -11.43
N ALA A 460 0.16 -14.14 -12.14
CA ALA A 460 -0.83 -15.14 -11.81
C ALA A 460 -0.56 -15.84 -10.48
N LYS A 461 0.70 -15.80 -10.03
CA LYS A 461 1.08 -16.43 -8.75
C LYS A 461 1.01 -15.46 -7.58
N GLN A 462 0.80 -14.18 -7.84
CA GLN A 462 0.66 -13.18 -6.77
C GLN A 462 -0.74 -13.28 -6.19
N ALA A 463 -0.84 -13.68 -4.93
CA ALA A 463 -2.13 -13.90 -4.31
C ALA A 463 -2.67 -12.66 -3.57
N LEU A 464 -1.84 -11.64 -3.39
CA LEU A 464 -2.26 -10.43 -2.68
C LEU A 464 -2.92 -9.45 -3.63
N THR A 465 -3.85 -8.65 -3.12
CA THR A 465 -4.58 -7.69 -3.95
C THR A 465 -3.73 -6.47 -4.20
N ILE A 466 -2.88 -6.57 -5.21
CA ILE A 466 -1.93 -5.55 -5.61
C ILE A 466 -2.11 -5.33 -7.12
N ASN A 467 -2.07 -4.10 -7.54
CA ASN A 467 -2.03 -3.79 -8.98
C ASN A 467 -0.59 -3.87 -9.46
N TRP A 468 -0.35 -4.65 -10.48
CA TRP A 468 0.98 -4.83 -11.08
C TRP A 468 1.03 -4.15 -12.44
N TYR A 469 2.14 -3.48 -12.73
CA TYR A 469 2.32 -2.71 -13.97
C TYR A 469 3.56 -3.15 -14.70
N TYR A 470 3.53 -3.00 -16.04
CA TYR A 470 4.55 -3.52 -16.93
C TYR A 470 4.84 -2.50 -18.03
N ALA A 471 6.12 -2.36 -18.38
CA ALA A 471 6.52 -1.69 -19.61
C ALA A 471 7.77 -2.38 -20.12
N ASP A 472 8.03 -2.25 -21.42
CA ASP A 472 9.19 -2.95 -21.95
C ASP A 472 9.92 -2.14 -23.02
N VAL A 473 11.06 -2.69 -23.44
CA VAL A 473 11.99 -2.05 -24.35
C VAL A 473 11.40 -1.84 -25.73
N ASN A 474 10.31 -2.54 -26.05
CA ASN A 474 9.62 -2.37 -27.34
C ASN A 474 8.48 -1.34 -27.25
N GLY A 475 8.27 -0.75 -26.08
CA GLY A 475 7.22 0.26 -25.90
C GLY A 475 5.87 -0.30 -25.52
N ASN A 476 5.79 -1.59 -25.21
CA ASN A 476 4.56 -2.20 -24.75
C ASN A 476 4.33 -1.86 -23.29
N ILE A 477 3.05 -1.69 -22.91
CA ILE A 477 2.68 -1.43 -21.53
C ILE A 477 1.54 -2.35 -21.16
N GLY A 478 1.44 -2.63 -19.84
CA GLY A 478 0.38 -3.53 -19.38
C GLY A 478 0.09 -3.39 -17.90
N TYR A 479 -1.00 -4.05 -17.48
CA TYR A 479 -1.52 -3.92 -16.14
C TYR A 479 -2.28 -5.20 -15.78
N VAL A 480 -2.09 -5.67 -14.55
CA VAL A 480 -2.86 -6.78 -14.00
C VAL A 480 -3.28 -6.40 -12.58
N HIS A 481 -4.57 -6.54 -12.29
CA HIS A 481 -5.09 -6.46 -10.93
C HIS A 481 -4.87 -7.85 -10.32
N THR A 482 -3.75 -8.03 -9.62
CA THR A 482 -3.41 -9.37 -9.10
C THR A 482 -4.23 -9.71 -7.87
N GLY A 483 -4.13 -10.96 -7.48
CA GLY A 483 -4.72 -11.43 -6.24
C GLY A 483 -5.51 -12.70 -6.43
N ALA A 484 -5.66 -13.42 -5.33
CA ALA A 484 -6.59 -14.54 -5.23
C ALA A 484 -7.90 -14.01 -4.68
N TYR A 485 -9.01 -14.37 -5.33
CA TYR A 485 -10.32 -13.86 -4.92
C TYR A 485 -11.27 -15.02 -4.73
N PRO A 486 -12.13 -14.96 -3.71
CA PRO A 486 -13.00 -16.10 -3.41
C PRO A 486 -14.14 -16.25 -4.42
N ASP A 487 -14.49 -17.49 -4.71
CA ASP A 487 -15.68 -17.81 -5.49
C ASP A 487 -16.82 -18.03 -4.49
N ARG A 488 -17.57 -16.97 -4.25
CA ARG A 488 -18.57 -16.94 -3.19
C ARG A 488 -19.87 -17.60 -3.64
N GLN A 489 -20.59 -18.14 -2.65
CA GLN A 489 -21.91 -18.70 -2.91
C GLN A 489 -22.88 -17.61 -3.37
N SER A 490 -23.83 -18.00 -4.22
CA SER A 490 -24.87 -17.08 -4.67
C SER A 490 -25.63 -16.52 -3.47
N GLY A 491 -25.82 -15.22 -3.44
CA GLY A 491 -26.51 -14.54 -2.35
C GLY A 491 -25.60 -14.05 -1.24
N HIS A 492 -24.33 -14.37 -1.30
CA HIS A 492 -23.37 -13.88 -0.30
C HIS A 492 -23.13 -12.38 -0.56
N ASP A 493 -23.40 -11.55 0.43
CA ASP A 493 -23.10 -10.14 0.35
C ASP A 493 -21.69 -9.92 0.87
N PRO A 494 -20.72 -9.58 0.03
CA PRO A 494 -19.33 -9.52 0.46
C PRO A 494 -19.02 -8.38 1.41
N ARG A 495 -19.97 -7.49 1.67
CA ARG A 495 -19.77 -6.41 2.64
C ARG A 495 -20.06 -6.85 4.07
N LEU A 496 -20.62 -8.05 4.26
CA LEU A 496 -21.15 -8.49 5.56
C LEU A 496 -20.62 -9.89 5.89
N PRO A 497 -20.51 -10.21 7.19
CA PRO A 497 -20.16 -11.58 7.56
C PRO A 497 -21.22 -12.57 7.10
N VAL A 498 -20.84 -13.82 6.97
CA VAL A 498 -21.78 -14.92 6.68
C VAL A 498 -21.66 -15.96 7.78
N PRO A 499 -22.74 -16.76 8.01
CA PRO A 499 -22.65 -17.85 8.97
C PRO A 499 -21.57 -18.86 8.57
N GLY A 500 -20.81 -19.32 9.55
CA GLY A 500 -19.70 -20.25 9.32
C GLY A 500 -20.09 -21.72 9.39
N THR A 501 -21.39 -22.04 9.28
CA THR A 501 -21.85 -23.41 9.48
C THR A 501 -21.71 -24.32 8.27
N GLY A 502 -21.21 -23.78 7.14
CA GLY A 502 -20.91 -24.60 5.98
C GLY A 502 -21.62 -24.19 4.72
N LYS A 503 -22.85 -23.71 4.83
CA LYS A 503 -23.65 -23.36 3.63
C LYS A 503 -22.98 -22.26 2.81
N TRP A 504 -22.28 -21.33 3.46
CA TRP A 504 -21.70 -20.16 2.82
C TRP A 504 -20.21 -20.30 2.55
N ASP A 505 -19.65 -21.49 2.75
CA ASP A 505 -18.24 -21.70 2.46
C ASP A 505 -17.95 -21.37 0.99
N TRP A 506 -16.78 -20.81 0.74
CA TRP A 506 -16.38 -20.51 -0.64
C TRP A 506 -16.36 -21.78 -1.47
N LYS A 507 -16.70 -21.65 -2.76
CA LYS A 507 -16.63 -22.76 -3.72
C LYS A 507 -15.20 -22.96 -4.23
N GLY A 508 -14.24 -22.27 -3.67
CA GLY A 508 -12.87 -22.25 -4.12
C GLY A 508 -12.47 -20.83 -4.44
N LEU A 509 -11.49 -20.69 -5.31
CA LEU A 509 -11.00 -19.37 -5.73
C LEU A 509 -11.36 -19.15 -7.19
N LEU A 510 -11.57 -17.89 -7.56
CA LEU A 510 -11.77 -17.55 -8.96
C LEU A 510 -10.47 -17.77 -9.73
N PRO A 511 -10.56 -18.22 -11.00
CA PRO A 511 -9.36 -18.44 -11.80
C PRO A 511 -8.72 -17.11 -12.21
N PHE A 512 -7.43 -17.15 -12.50
CA PHE A 512 -6.69 -15.94 -12.88
C PHE A 512 -7.27 -15.25 -14.10
N GLU A 513 -7.92 -16.01 -14.98
CA GLU A 513 -8.57 -15.42 -16.15
C GLU A 513 -9.61 -14.38 -15.77
N MET A 514 -10.13 -14.44 -14.55
CA MET A 514 -11.10 -13.47 -14.05
C MET A 514 -10.47 -12.18 -13.56
N ASN A 515 -9.13 -12.15 -13.36
CA ASN A 515 -8.49 -10.95 -12.88
C ASN A 515 -8.45 -9.90 -13.99
N PRO A 516 -8.82 -8.66 -13.70
CA PRO A 516 -8.74 -7.61 -14.72
C PRO A 516 -7.31 -7.41 -15.22
N LYS A 517 -7.17 -7.23 -16.53
CA LYS A 517 -5.85 -7.00 -17.12
C LYS A 517 -5.99 -6.34 -18.47
N VAL A 518 -4.97 -5.58 -18.87
CA VAL A 518 -4.93 -4.93 -20.17
C VAL A 518 -3.50 -4.85 -20.65
N TYR A 519 -3.33 -4.98 -21.95
CA TYR A 519 -2.03 -4.91 -22.63
C TYR A 519 -2.16 -3.96 -23.81
N ASN A 520 -1.33 -2.93 -23.84
CA ASN A 520 -1.34 -1.90 -24.87
C ASN A 520 -2.72 -1.30 -25.07
N PRO A 521 -3.24 -0.61 -24.06
CA PRO A 521 -4.58 0.00 -24.21
C PRO A 521 -4.60 1.02 -25.33
N GLN A 522 -5.78 1.18 -25.93
CA GLN A 522 -5.97 2.06 -27.08
C GLN A 522 -5.61 3.51 -26.75
N SER A 523 -5.83 3.93 -25.50
CA SER A 523 -5.51 5.28 -25.07
C SER A 523 -4.02 5.59 -25.09
N GLY A 524 -3.18 4.55 -25.08
CA GLY A 524 -1.73 4.73 -25.04
C GLY A 524 -1.18 4.92 -23.64
N TYR A 525 -2.00 4.92 -22.61
CA TYR A 525 -1.50 5.03 -21.24
C TYR A 525 -2.34 4.25 -20.26
N ILE A 526 -1.73 3.99 -19.11
CA ILE A 526 -2.39 3.35 -17.96
C ILE A 526 -2.19 4.29 -16.78
N ALA A 527 -3.27 4.61 -16.06
CA ALA A 527 -3.16 5.47 -14.89
C ALA A 527 -3.99 4.88 -13.75
N ASN A 528 -3.46 5.01 -12.54
CA ASN A 528 -4.13 4.48 -11.37
C ASN A 528 -3.76 5.29 -10.14
N TRP A 529 -4.74 5.53 -9.28
CA TRP A 529 -4.52 6.06 -7.94
C TRP A 529 -5.39 5.27 -6.96
N ASN A 530 -5.25 3.94 -7.02
CA ASN A 530 -5.99 2.96 -6.23
C ASN A 530 -7.48 2.92 -6.58
N ASN A 531 -7.81 3.37 -7.79
CA ASN A 531 -9.19 3.36 -8.28
C ASN A 531 -9.53 1.99 -8.85
N SER A 532 -10.76 1.84 -9.28
CA SER A 532 -11.30 0.57 -9.77
C SER A 532 -10.51 0.07 -10.98
N PRO A 533 -10.27 -1.24 -11.05
CA PRO A 533 -9.60 -1.78 -12.23
C PRO A 533 -10.47 -1.75 -13.48
N GLN A 534 -11.78 -1.96 -13.33
CA GLN A 534 -12.67 -2.00 -14.50
C GLN A 534 -14.10 -1.76 -14.07
N LYS A 535 -14.94 -1.45 -15.02
CA LYS A 535 -16.34 -1.11 -14.75
C LYS A 535 -17.02 -2.23 -13.97
N ASP A 536 -17.79 -1.83 -12.97
CA ASP A 536 -18.60 -2.72 -12.12
C ASP A 536 -17.80 -3.74 -11.34
N TYR A 537 -16.51 -3.51 -11.14
CA TYR A 537 -15.71 -4.37 -10.27
C TYR A 537 -16.01 -4.00 -8.81
N PRO A 538 -16.34 -4.98 -7.96
CA PRO A 538 -16.69 -4.64 -6.57
C PRO A 538 -15.47 -4.14 -5.77
N ALA A 539 -15.69 -3.12 -4.97
CA ALA A 539 -14.66 -2.58 -4.11
C ALA A 539 -14.49 -3.45 -2.86
N SER A 540 -13.39 -3.19 -2.14
CA SER A 540 -13.16 -3.76 -0.82
C SER A 540 -14.35 -3.50 0.12
N ASP A 541 -14.53 -4.37 1.10
CA ASP A 541 -15.62 -4.22 2.07
C ASP A 541 -15.38 -3.11 3.10
N LEU A 542 -14.20 -2.50 3.13
CA LEU A 542 -13.93 -1.42 4.10
C LEU A 542 -14.98 -0.33 3.98
N PHE A 543 -15.57 0.05 5.12
CA PHE A 543 -16.64 1.04 5.09
C PHE A 543 -16.18 2.37 4.49
N ALA A 544 -14.92 2.71 4.71
CA ALA A 544 -14.38 3.99 4.26
C ALA A 544 -13.90 3.95 2.82
N PHE A 545 -14.03 2.82 2.15
CA PHE A 545 -13.44 2.67 0.82
C PHE A 545 -14.56 2.55 -0.22
N LEU A 546 -14.65 3.55 -1.10
CA LEU A 546 -15.68 3.58 -2.14
C LEU A 546 -15.02 3.94 -3.47
N TRP A 547 -15.32 3.16 -4.50
CA TRP A 547 -15.03 3.56 -5.88
C TRP A 547 -16.30 4.16 -6.44
N GLY A 548 -16.23 5.42 -6.83
CA GLY A 548 -17.41 6.12 -7.28
C GLY A 548 -17.08 7.24 -8.24
N GLY A 549 -18.08 8.09 -8.49
CA GLY A 549 -17.91 9.20 -9.41
C GLY A 549 -16.88 10.21 -8.94
N ALA A 550 -16.72 10.37 -7.63
CA ALA A 550 -15.68 11.23 -7.08
C ALA A 550 -14.45 10.37 -6.84
N ASP A 551 -13.38 10.64 -7.60
CA ASP A 551 -12.17 9.82 -7.52
C ASP A 551 -10.98 10.69 -7.92
N ARG A 552 -9.92 10.62 -7.11
CA ARG A 552 -8.74 11.45 -7.34
C ARG A 552 -7.96 11.08 -8.60
N VAL A 553 -8.16 9.86 -9.14
CA VAL A 553 -7.44 9.50 -10.36
C VAL A 553 -7.78 10.43 -11.51
N THR A 554 -8.94 11.09 -11.47
CA THR A 554 -9.30 12.03 -12.52
C THR A 554 -8.30 13.17 -12.66
N GLU A 555 -7.58 13.50 -11.58
CA GLU A 555 -6.54 14.53 -11.67
C GLU A 555 -5.35 14.06 -12.50
N ILE A 556 -4.99 12.79 -12.35
CA ILE A 556 -3.92 12.23 -13.18
C ILE A 556 -4.37 12.15 -14.63
N ASP A 557 -5.57 11.61 -14.86
CA ASP A 557 -6.09 11.48 -16.22
C ASP A 557 -6.13 12.84 -16.92
N ARG A 558 -6.59 13.87 -16.21
CA ARG A 558 -6.69 15.22 -16.79
C ARG A 558 -5.33 15.72 -17.27
N LEU A 559 -4.30 15.52 -16.46
CA LEU A 559 -2.95 15.96 -16.83
C LEU A 559 -2.39 15.18 -18.01
N LEU A 560 -2.61 13.86 -18.02
CA LEU A 560 -2.09 13.05 -19.13
C LEU A 560 -2.81 13.33 -20.42
N GLU A 561 -4.10 13.68 -20.37
CA GLU A 561 -4.90 13.92 -21.56
C GLU A 561 -4.73 15.33 -22.13
N GLN A 562 -4.04 16.22 -21.43
CA GLN A 562 -3.83 17.59 -21.92
C GLN A 562 -2.98 17.61 -23.19
N LYS A 563 -2.14 16.61 -23.39
CA LYS A 563 -1.22 16.57 -24.52
C LYS A 563 -1.37 15.23 -25.23
N PRO A 564 -1.28 15.21 -26.56
CA PRO A 564 -1.32 13.93 -27.25
C PRO A 564 -0.09 13.07 -26.95
N ARG A 565 1.07 13.68 -26.69
CA ARG A 565 2.29 12.98 -26.35
C ARG A 565 2.96 13.68 -25.18
N LEU A 566 3.71 12.92 -24.39
CA LEU A 566 4.45 13.46 -23.25
C LEU A 566 5.91 13.06 -23.31
N THR A 567 6.77 13.99 -22.96
CA THR A 567 8.19 13.67 -22.72
C THR A 567 8.35 13.05 -21.35
N ALA A 568 9.52 12.47 -21.11
CA ALA A 568 9.84 11.92 -19.80
C ALA A 568 9.79 13.00 -18.72
N ASP A 569 10.34 14.18 -19.02
CA ASP A 569 10.32 15.27 -18.03
C ASP A 569 8.88 15.72 -17.74
N GLN A 570 8.02 15.75 -18.75
CA GLN A 570 6.62 16.09 -18.52
C GLN A 570 5.92 15.02 -17.68
N ALA A 571 6.24 13.74 -17.91
CA ALA A 571 5.67 12.67 -17.12
C ALA A 571 6.11 12.75 -15.66
N TRP A 572 7.37 13.12 -15.40
CA TRP A 572 7.85 13.32 -14.05
C TRP A 572 7.15 14.53 -13.40
N ASP A 573 6.92 15.60 -14.16
CA ASP A 573 6.29 16.80 -13.60
C ASP A 573 4.86 16.56 -13.14
N VAL A 574 4.21 15.53 -13.61
CA VAL A 574 2.88 15.19 -13.11
C VAL A 574 2.95 14.91 -11.60
N ILE A 575 4.08 14.40 -11.11
CA ILE A 575 4.25 14.21 -9.66
C ILE A 575 4.07 15.54 -8.92
N ARG A 576 4.76 16.57 -9.40
CA ARG A 576 4.71 17.89 -8.72
C ARG A 576 3.28 18.45 -8.73
N GLN A 577 2.60 18.32 -9.86
CA GLN A 577 1.26 18.87 -9.98
C GLN A 577 0.26 18.11 -9.10
N THR A 578 0.28 16.79 -9.13
CA THR A 578 -0.66 16.01 -8.31
C THR A 578 -0.34 16.12 -6.82
N SER A 579 0.94 16.35 -6.47
CA SER A 579 1.33 16.52 -5.08
C SER A 579 0.68 17.73 -4.42
N ARG A 580 0.36 18.74 -5.20
CA ARG A 580 -0.11 20.02 -4.70
C ARG A 580 -1.56 20.29 -5.04
N GLN A 581 -2.23 19.38 -5.73
CA GLN A 581 -3.59 19.58 -6.21
C GLN A 581 -4.61 19.39 -5.10
N ASP A 582 -5.53 20.34 -4.97
CA ASP A 582 -6.69 20.13 -4.12
C ASP A 582 -7.61 19.10 -4.78
N LEU A 583 -8.01 18.08 -4.04
CA LEU A 583 -8.74 16.96 -4.61
C LEU A 583 -10.26 17.18 -4.64
N ASN A 584 -10.76 18.22 -3.98
CA ASN A 584 -12.20 18.45 -3.90
C ASN A 584 -12.68 19.59 -4.79
N LEU A 585 -11.78 20.45 -5.24
CA LEU A 585 -12.19 21.67 -5.95
C LEU A 585 -13.05 21.36 -7.17
N ARG A 586 -12.57 20.49 -8.06
CA ARG A 586 -13.28 20.22 -9.30
C ARG A 586 -14.58 19.46 -9.07
N LEU A 587 -14.66 18.74 -7.96
CA LEU A 587 -15.87 17.98 -7.65
C LEU A 587 -17.02 18.89 -7.25
N PHE A 588 -16.73 19.91 -6.46
CA PHE A 588 -17.78 20.69 -5.82
C PHE A 588 -17.90 22.12 -6.33
N LEU A 589 -16.95 22.61 -7.13
CA LEU A 589 -17.02 23.98 -7.61
C LEU A 589 -18.31 24.24 -8.42
N PRO A 590 -18.75 23.35 -9.33
CA PRO A 590 -20.00 23.62 -10.04
C PRO A 590 -21.20 23.78 -9.11
N THR A 591 -21.27 23.00 -8.06
CA THR A 591 -22.34 23.09 -7.06
C THR A 591 -22.30 24.44 -6.35
N LEU A 592 -21.08 24.85 -5.96
CA LEU A 592 -20.91 26.13 -5.28
C LEU A 592 -21.26 27.30 -6.20
N GLN A 593 -20.84 27.23 -7.45
CA GLN A 593 -21.17 28.30 -8.41
C GLN A 593 -22.67 28.39 -8.65
N ALA A 594 -23.35 27.27 -8.82
CA ALA A 594 -24.79 27.27 -9.02
C ALA A 594 -25.51 27.87 -7.82
N ALA A 595 -25.07 27.52 -6.61
CA ALA A 595 -25.75 28.00 -5.41
C ALA A 595 -25.59 29.49 -5.20
N THR A 596 -24.49 30.09 -5.66
CA THR A 596 -24.22 31.50 -5.39
C THR A 596 -24.50 32.41 -6.57
N SER A 597 -24.96 31.89 -7.70
CA SER A 597 -25.11 32.71 -8.92
C SER A 597 -26.12 33.85 -8.77
N GLY A 598 -27.11 33.69 -7.89
CA GLY A 598 -28.11 34.70 -7.68
C GLY A 598 -27.77 35.72 -6.60
N LEU A 599 -26.63 35.58 -5.96
CA LEU A 599 -26.21 36.49 -4.90
C LEU A 599 -25.55 37.74 -5.49
N THR A 600 -25.57 38.82 -4.72
CA THR A 600 -24.89 40.04 -5.17
C THR A 600 -23.38 39.83 -5.16
N GLN A 601 -22.69 40.68 -5.94
CA GLN A 601 -21.24 40.60 -6.03
C GLN A 601 -20.55 40.80 -4.69
N SER A 602 -21.15 41.59 -3.82
CA SER A 602 -20.54 41.88 -2.52
C SER A 602 -20.86 40.85 -1.45
N ASP A 603 -21.73 39.91 -1.74
CA ASP A 603 -22.06 38.87 -0.76
C ASP A 603 -20.80 38.03 -0.44
N PRO A 604 -20.44 37.91 0.83
CA PRO A 604 -19.22 37.20 1.16
C PRO A 604 -19.23 35.73 0.68
N ARG A 605 -20.39 35.09 0.68
CA ARG A 605 -20.47 33.72 0.20
C ARG A 605 -20.10 33.63 -1.27
N ARG A 606 -20.56 34.57 -2.06
CA ARG A 606 -20.21 34.62 -3.49
C ARG A 606 -18.73 34.94 -3.67
N GLN A 607 -18.18 35.84 -2.83
CA GLN A 607 -16.76 36.15 -2.91
C GLN A 607 -15.88 34.95 -2.64
N LEU A 608 -16.27 34.07 -1.69
CA LEU A 608 -15.53 32.86 -1.44
C LEU A 608 -15.53 31.97 -2.69
N VAL A 609 -16.69 31.83 -3.34
CA VAL A 609 -16.77 30.97 -4.51
C VAL A 609 -15.98 31.52 -5.67
N GLU A 610 -16.02 32.88 -5.83
CA GLU A 610 -15.21 33.49 -6.88
C GLU A 610 -13.72 33.30 -6.65
N THR A 611 -13.28 33.30 -5.40
CA THR A 611 -11.90 32.97 -5.08
C THR A 611 -11.54 31.58 -5.54
N LEU A 612 -12.44 30.62 -5.31
CA LEU A 612 -12.22 29.25 -5.77
C LEU A 612 -12.25 29.17 -7.30
N THR A 613 -13.13 29.93 -7.93
CA THR A 613 -13.26 29.93 -9.39
C THR A 613 -11.98 30.41 -10.08
N ARG A 614 -11.30 31.42 -9.49
CA ARG A 614 -10.07 31.94 -10.06
C ARG A 614 -8.83 31.10 -9.76
N TRP A 615 -8.94 30.09 -8.90
CA TRP A 615 -7.82 29.28 -8.43
C TRP A 615 -7.72 28.02 -9.29
N ASP A 616 -6.50 27.61 -9.61
CA ASP A 616 -6.29 26.39 -10.39
C ASP A 616 -6.26 25.12 -9.54
N GLY A 617 -6.41 25.26 -8.22
CA GLY A 617 -6.42 24.10 -7.32
C GLY A 617 -5.05 23.67 -6.83
N ILE A 618 -4.01 24.36 -7.24
CA ILE A 618 -2.64 24.02 -6.87
C ILE A 618 -2.24 24.84 -5.65
N ASN A 619 -1.75 24.17 -4.61
CA ASN A 619 -1.28 24.83 -3.39
C ASN A 619 0.21 25.12 -3.51
N LEU A 620 0.55 26.42 -3.46
CA LEU A 620 1.94 26.90 -3.50
C LEU A 620 2.24 27.69 -2.24
N LEU A 621 3.46 27.54 -1.75
CA LEU A 621 3.89 28.26 -0.56
C LEU A 621 4.13 29.74 -0.84
N ASN A 622 3.80 30.58 0.13
CA ASN A 622 4.29 31.95 0.19
C ASN A 622 5.79 31.94 0.53
N ASP A 623 6.41 33.11 0.40
CA ASP A 623 7.83 33.26 0.71
C ASP A 623 8.15 32.95 2.17
N ASP A 624 7.17 33.04 3.07
CA ASP A 624 7.40 32.69 4.46
C ASP A 624 7.62 31.20 4.71
N GLY A 625 7.33 30.36 3.71
CA GLY A 625 7.50 28.92 3.82
C GLY A 625 6.50 28.26 4.76
N LYS A 626 5.47 28.97 5.20
CA LYS A 626 4.55 28.48 6.23
C LYS A 626 3.09 28.60 5.84
N THR A 627 2.77 29.43 4.85
CA THR A 627 1.39 29.65 4.44
C THR A 627 1.23 29.47 2.96
N TRP A 628 -0.02 29.16 2.56
CA TRP A 628 -0.37 28.98 1.15
C TRP A 628 -0.64 30.33 0.49
N GLN A 629 -0.32 30.44 -0.80
CA GLN A 629 -0.60 31.61 -1.59
C GLN A 629 -2.10 31.86 -1.78
N GLN A 630 -2.89 30.77 -1.79
CA GLN A 630 -4.32 30.86 -1.99
C GLN A 630 -5.04 30.17 -0.82
N PRO A 631 -6.18 30.68 -0.40
CA PRO A 631 -6.90 30.09 0.72
C PRO A 631 -7.88 28.98 0.31
N GLY A 632 -7.83 28.51 -0.93
CA GLY A 632 -8.85 27.63 -1.46
C GLY A 632 -9.08 26.36 -0.66
N SER A 633 -7.98 25.69 -0.25
CA SER A 633 -8.15 24.45 0.52
C SER A 633 -8.76 24.72 1.89
N ALA A 634 -8.42 25.85 2.53
CA ALA A 634 -9.04 26.20 3.80
C ALA A 634 -10.53 26.45 3.63
N ILE A 635 -10.91 27.14 2.55
CA ILE A 635 -12.32 27.38 2.26
C ILE A 635 -13.05 26.06 2.07
N LEU A 636 -12.49 25.18 1.24
CA LEU A 636 -13.14 23.88 0.96
C LEU A 636 -13.20 23.02 2.20
N ASN A 637 -12.17 23.05 3.05
CA ASN A 637 -12.16 22.26 4.27
C ASN A 637 -13.32 22.64 5.19
N VAL A 638 -13.47 23.93 5.45
CA VAL A 638 -14.53 24.39 6.37
C VAL A 638 -15.91 24.16 5.75
N TRP A 639 -16.03 24.47 4.45
CA TRP A 639 -17.31 24.27 3.77
C TRP A 639 -17.70 22.79 3.78
N LEU A 640 -16.77 21.91 3.43
CA LEU A 640 -17.09 20.49 3.35
C LEU A 640 -17.39 19.91 4.73
N THR A 641 -16.65 20.35 5.75
CA THR A 641 -16.93 19.90 7.12
C THR A 641 -18.35 20.27 7.51
N SER A 642 -18.78 21.50 7.20
CA SER A 642 -20.14 21.94 7.49
C SER A 642 -21.17 21.16 6.67
N MET A 643 -20.88 20.94 5.39
CA MET A 643 -21.80 20.16 4.54
C MET A 643 -21.99 18.74 5.10
N LEU A 644 -20.90 18.08 5.48
CA LEU A 644 -21.00 16.70 5.99
C LEU A 644 -21.82 16.66 7.27
N LYS A 645 -21.61 17.62 8.16
CA LYS A 645 -22.39 17.69 9.39
C LYS A 645 -23.88 17.82 9.10
N ARG A 646 -24.24 18.60 8.10
CA ARG A 646 -25.63 18.90 7.75
C ARG A 646 -26.29 17.78 6.94
N THR A 647 -25.51 16.90 6.33
CA THR A 647 -26.02 15.92 5.39
C THR A 647 -25.78 14.49 5.85
N VAL A 648 -24.61 13.92 5.52
CA VAL A 648 -24.34 12.51 5.79
C VAL A 648 -24.33 12.20 7.29
N VAL A 649 -23.68 13.05 8.06
CA VAL A 649 -23.58 12.83 9.50
C VAL A 649 -24.96 12.86 10.16
N ALA A 650 -25.79 13.78 9.73
CA ALA A 650 -27.13 13.90 10.31
C ALA A 650 -28.03 12.71 9.99
N ALA A 651 -27.75 12.02 8.90
CA ALA A 651 -28.57 10.88 8.44
C ALA A 651 -28.18 9.56 9.10
N VAL A 652 -27.00 9.48 9.69
CA VAL A 652 -26.44 8.22 10.20
C VAL A 652 -26.62 8.16 11.70
N PRO A 653 -27.12 7.02 12.22
CA PRO A 653 -27.32 6.94 13.67
C PRO A 653 -25.99 6.96 14.43
N MET A 654 -26.02 7.55 15.63
CA MET A 654 -24.86 7.48 16.50
C MET A 654 -24.63 6.05 16.93
N PRO A 655 -23.41 5.61 17.14
CA PRO A 655 -22.16 6.36 17.07
C PRO A 655 -21.47 6.34 15.70
N PHE A 656 -22.15 5.90 14.65
CA PHE A 656 -21.56 5.74 13.33
C PHE A 656 -21.35 7.07 12.61
N ASP A 657 -21.94 8.14 13.13
CA ASP A 657 -21.80 9.46 12.52
C ASP A 657 -20.34 9.88 12.40
N LYS A 658 -19.50 9.43 13.32
CA LYS A 658 -18.07 9.75 13.28
C LYS A 658 -17.37 9.22 12.03
N TRP A 659 -17.90 8.15 11.44
CA TRP A 659 -17.30 7.54 10.28
C TRP A 659 -17.31 8.49 9.07
N TYR A 660 -18.20 9.48 9.08
CA TYR A 660 -18.48 10.29 7.88
C TYR A 660 -18.22 11.75 8.08
N SER A 661 -17.69 12.17 9.23
CA SER A 661 -17.60 13.59 9.55
C SER A 661 -16.37 14.28 8.98
N ALA A 662 -15.33 13.54 8.62
CA ALA A 662 -14.07 14.13 8.20
C ALA A 662 -14.14 14.65 6.77
N SER A 663 -13.57 15.81 6.54
CA SER A 663 -13.56 16.43 5.21
C SER A 663 -12.51 15.86 4.29
N GLY A 664 -11.51 15.17 4.83
CA GLY A 664 -10.39 14.70 4.05
C GLY A 664 -9.21 15.67 4.00
N TYR A 665 -9.32 16.79 4.68
CA TYR A 665 -8.24 17.76 4.79
C TYR A 665 -7.51 17.54 6.11
N GLU A 666 -6.19 17.50 6.02
CA GLU A 666 -5.39 17.33 7.23
C GLU A 666 -5.26 18.67 7.94
N THR A 667 -5.45 18.66 9.26
CA THR A 667 -5.40 19.87 10.04
C THR A 667 -4.22 19.94 11.01
N THR A 668 -3.43 18.88 11.11
CA THR A 668 -2.26 18.88 12.00
C THR A 668 -1.06 19.50 11.30
N GLN A 669 -0.22 20.15 12.06
CA GLN A 669 0.95 20.80 11.52
C GLN A 669 1.94 19.80 10.94
N ASP A 670 2.02 18.62 11.54
CA ASP A 670 2.96 17.59 11.09
C ASP A 670 2.53 16.90 9.79
N GLY A 671 1.31 17.15 9.35
CA GLY A 671 0.78 16.52 8.16
C GLY A 671 0.31 15.10 8.40
N PRO A 672 -0.25 14.47 7.38
CA PRO A 672 -0.77 13.12 7.50
C PRO A 672 0.34 12.09 7.49
N THR A 673 0.03 10.89 7.95
CA THR A 673 0.97 9.78 7.91
C THR A 673 0.94 9.03 6.59
N GLY A 674 0.04 9.40 5.69
CA GLY A 674 -0.06 8.81 4.37
C GLY A 674 -0.59 9.83 3.39
N SER A 675 -1.00 9.39 2.21
CA SER A 675 -1.48 10.30 1.20
C SER A 675 -2.85 10.86 1.56
N LEU A 676 -3.25 11.90 0.86
CA LEU A 676 -4.58 12.46 0.98
C LEU A 676 -5.49 11.88 -0.09
N ASN A 677 -6.77 11.79 0.24
CA ASN A 677 -7.80 11.31 -0.68
C ASN A 677 -9.09 12.08 -0.40
N ILE A 678 -10.05 11.91 -1.30
CA ILE A 678 -11.41 12.39 -1.08
C ILE A 678 -11.98 11.54 0.05
N SER A 679 -12.58 12.18 1.05
CA SER A 679 -13.10 11.45 2.20
C SER A 679 -14.33 10.62 1.82
N VAL A 680 -14.62 9.60 2.64
CA VAL A 680 -15.79 8.77 2.38
C VAL A 680 -17.06 9.60 2.43
N GLY A 681 -17.16 10.51 3.39
CA GLY A 681 -18.33 11.37 3.45
C GLY A 681 -18.47 12.24 2.22
N ALA A 682 -17.35 12.77 1.71
CA ALA A 682 -17.39 13.59 0.50
C ALA A 682 -17.82 12.78 -0.72
N LYS A 683 -17.40 11.53 -0.81
CA LYS A 683 -17.82 10.68 -1.93
C LYS A 683 -19.31 10.42 -1.90
N ILE A 684 -19.86 10.19 -0.71
CA ILE A 684 -21.30 10.03 -0.54
C ILE A 684 -22.04 11.31 -0.86
N LEU A 685 -21.55 12.44 -0.37
CA LEU A 685 -22.15 13.74 -0.65
C LEU A 685 -22.14 14.07 -2.13
N TYR A 686 -21.05 13.71 -2.82
CA TYR A 686 -20.97 13.95 -4.27
C TYR A 686 -22.10 13.28 -5.01
N GLU A 687 -22.43 12.04 -4.66
CA GLU A 687 -23.55 11.35 -5.30
C GLU A 687 -24.88 12.04 -5.00
N ALA A 688 -25.05 12.51 -3.77
CA ALA A 688 -26.27 13.22 -3.41
C ALA A 688 -26.41 14.53 -4.20
N VAL A 689 -25.28 15.22 -4.40
CA VAL A 689 -25.28 16.47 -5.16
C VAL A 689 -25.67 16.21 -6.62
N GLN A 690 -25.27 15.05 -7.17
CA GLN A 690 -25.64 14.70 -8.54
C GLN A 690 -27.14 14.37 -8.68
N GLY A 691 -27.79 14.06 -7.56
CA GLY A 691 -29.23 13.82 -7.57
C GLY A 691 -29.64 12.71 -8.51
N ASP A 692 -30.58 12.99 -9.40
CA ASP A 692 -31.08 12.00 -10.35
C ASP A 692 -30.03 11.54 -11.34
N LYS A 693 -28.95 12.26 -11.50
CA LYS A 693 -27.86 11.85 -12.38
C LYS A 693 -26.97 10.79 -11.75
N SER A 694 -27.06 10.62 -10.43
CA SER A 694 -26.24 9.61 -9.77
C SER A 694 -26.78 8.21 -10.06
N PRO A 695 -25.91 7.25 -10.35
CA PRO A 695 -26.39 5.85 -10.47
C PRO A 695 -26.68 5.20 -9.11
N ILE A 696 -26.35 5.89 -8.01
CA ILE A 696 -26.63 5.36 -6.67
C ILE A 696 -27.96 5.89 -6.20
N PRO A 697 -28.93 5.00 -5.94
CA PRO A 697 -30.23 5.46 -5.46
C PRO A 697 -30.11 6.24 -4.15
N GLN A 698 -30.77 7.38 -4.09
CA GLN A 698 -30.75 8.25 -2.92
C GLN A 698 -31.90 7.86 -2.01
N ALA A 699 -31.67 6.82 -1.20
CA ALA A 699 -32.70 6.26 -0.36
C ALA A 699 -33.12 7.21 0.76
N VAL A 700 -32.17 7.99 1.27
CA VAL A 700 -32.49 9.05 2.20
C VAL A 700 -32.06 10.36 1.57
N ASP A 701 -32.93 11.38 1.70
CA ASP A 701 -32.61 12.71 1.18
C ASP A 701 -31.62 13.36 2.15
N LEU A 702 -30.39 13.45 1.74
CA LEU A 702 -29.36 14.01 2.62
C LEU A 702 -29.54 15.50 2.87
N PHE A 703 -30.32 16.19 2.04
CA PHE A 703 -30.60 17.61 2.23
C PHE A 703 -31.85 17.85 3.09
N ALA A 704 -32.50 16.80 3.53
CA ALA A 704 -33.61 16.83 4.47
C ALA A 704 -34.76 17.72 3.99
N GLY A 705 -35.11 17.65 2.70
CA GLY A 705 -36.18 18.44 2.12
C GLY A 705 -35.82 19.88 1.76
N UNK A 706 -34.71 20.39 2.14
CA UNK A 706 -34.31 21.71 1.84
C UNK A 706 -33.76 21.58 0.47
N UNK A 707 -33.71 22.49 0.02
CA UNK A 707 -33.13 22.54 -1.20
C UNK A 707 -31.75 22.42 -0.95
N GLN A 708 -31.18 21.83 -1.93
CA GLN A 708 -29.74 21.74 -1.94
C GLN A 708 -29.06 23.11 -1.83
N GLN A 709 -29.57 24.06 -2.60
CA GLN A 709 -29.00 25.41 -2.58
C GLN A 709 -28.99 26.00 -1.17
N GLU A 710 -30.07 25.81 -0.42
CA GLU A 710 -30.15 26.33 0.93
C GLU A 710 -29.06 25.74 1.83
N VAL A 711 -28.81 24.42 1.71
CA VAL A 711 -27.81 23.76 2.55
C VAL A 711 -26.40 24.24 2.17
N VAL A 712 -26.14 24.33 0.86
CA VAL A 712 -24.85 24.81 0.37
C VAL A 712 -24.57 26.23 0.88
N LEU A 713 -25.57 27.12 0.82
CA LEU A 713 -25.40 28.50 1.26
C LEU A 713 -25.23 28.59 2.77
N ALA A 714 -25.95 27.77 3.53
CA ALA A 714 -25.76 27.74 4.97
C ALA A 714 -24.34 27.29 5.34
N ALA A 715 -23.81 26.31 4.64
CA ALA A 715 -22.43 25.88 4.88
C ALA A 715 -21.43 26.97 4.47
N LEU A 716 -21.72 27.72 3.41
CA LEU A 716 -20.86 28.86 3.02
C LEU A 716 -20.90 29.95 4.06
N GLU A 717 -22.05 30.16 4.69
CA GLU A 717 -22.15 31.13 5.77
C GLU A 717 -21.26 30.70 6.94
N ASP A 718 -21.30 29.40 7.31
CA ASP A 718 -20.42 28.90 8.36
C ASP A 718 -18.96 29.13 7.97
N THR A 719 -18.65 28.92 6.70
CA THR A 719 -17.28 29.05 6.20
C THR A 719 -16.81 30.49 6.36
N TRP A 720 -17.66 31.44 5.95
CA TRP A 720 -17.31 32.86 6.06
C TRP A 720 -17.12 33.26 7.52
N GLU A 721 -18.05 32.85 8.39
CA GLU A 721 -17.94 33.17 9.80
C GLU A 721 -16.66 32.65 10.43
N THR A 722 -16.32 31.41 10.11
CA THR A 722 -15.14 30.80 10.68
C THR A 722 -13.86 31.46 10.20
N LEU A 723 -13.75 31.65 8.89
CA LEU A 723 -12.48 32.09 8.31
C LEU A 723 -12.31 33.62 8.40
N SER A 724 -13.41 34.38 8.28
CA SER A 724 -13.27 35.84 8.41
C SER A 724 -12.93 36.22 9.85
N LYS A 725 -13.47 35.51 10.83
CA LYS A 725 -13.12 35.77 12.22
C LYS A 725 -11.62 35.52 12.45
N ARG A 726 -11.06 34.57 11.75
CA ARG A 726 -9.65 34.19 11.94
C ARG A 726 -8.69 35.07 11.11
N TYR A 727 -9.09 35.40 9.88
CA TYR A 727 -8.18 36.02 8.90
C TYR A 727 -8.62 37.40 8.45
N GLY A 728 -9.78 37.92 8.88
CA GLY A 728 -10.27 39.20 8.49
C GLY A 728 -11.24 39.12 7.34
N ASN A 729 -11.80 40.28 6.97
CA ASN A 729 -12.92 40.37 6.04
C ASN A 729 -12.49 40.48 4.58
N ASN A 730 -11.20 40.57 4.29
CA ASN A 730 -10.70 40.63 2.93
C ASN A 730 -10.02 39.29 2.57
N VAL A 731 -10.71 38.51 1.76
CA VAL A 731 -10.23 37.16 1.42
C VAL A 731 -8.84 37.20 0.77
N SER A 732 -8.54 38.23 0.01
CA SER A 732 -7.27 38.33 -0.68
C SER A 732 -6.08 38.47 0.28
N ASN A 733 -6.33 38.83 1.53
CA ASN A 733 -5.29 38.92 2.55
C ASN A 733 -5.13 37.66 3.38
N TRP A 734 -5.93 36.66 3.14
CA TRP A 734 -5.90 35.45 3.96
C TRP A 734 -4.64 34.66 3.68
N LYS A 735 -3.89 34.37 4.73
CA LYS A 735 -2.70 33.50 4.66
C LYS A 735 -2.97 32.29 5.53
N THR A 736 -3.38 31.21 4.89
CA THR A 736 -3.77 30.00 5.60
C THR A 736 -2.57 29.09 5.78
N PRO A 737 -2.49 28.35 6.89
CA PRO A 737 -1.30 27.55 7.17
C PRO A 737 -1.11 26.40 6.19
N ALA A 738 0.14 26.21 5.79
CA ALA A 738 0.56 25.04 5.03
C ALA A 738 0.98 23.92 6.00
N MET A 739 0.85 22.69 5.54
CA MET A 739 1.28 21.54 6.33
C MET A 739 2.75 21.23 6.09
N ALA A 740 3.39 20.61 7.07
CA ALA A 740 4.73 20.07 6.92
C ALA A 740 4.67 18.59 6.57
N LEU A 741 5.64 18.15 5.81
CA LEU A 741 5.84 16.73 5.55
C LEU A 741 6.82 16.20 6.60
N THR A 742 6.45 15.14 7.28
CA THR A 742 7.24 14.63 8.39
C THR A 742 7.69 13.19 8.10
N PHE A 743 9.01 12.98 8.11
CA PHE A 743 9.59 11.64 8.05
C PHE A 743 9.78 11.16 9.48
N ARG A 744 8.98 10.20 9.90
CA ARG A 744 8.84 9.81 11.30
C ARG A 744 9.73 8.66 11.68
N ALA A 745 10.21 8.68 12.94
CA ALA A 745 11.11 7.66 13.47
C ALA A 745 10.40 6.39 13.93
N ASN A 746 9.07 6.37 13.92
CA ASN A 746 8.31 5.15 14.15
C ASN A 746 7.94 4.53 12.81
N ASN A 747 7.85 3.19 12.76
CA ASN A 747 7.38 2.54 11.55
C ASN A 747 5.86 2.66 11.46
N PHE A 748 5.25 2.10 10.40
CA PHE A 748 3.82 2.30 10.20
C PHE A 748 2.96 1.59 11.26
N PHE A 749 3.53 0.63 11.99
CA PHE A 749 2.83 0.03 13.13
C PHE A 749 2.83 0.94 14.36
N GLY A 750 3.60 2.00 14.33
CA GLY A 750 3.78 2.84 15.50
C GLY A 750 4.92 2.39 16.40
N VAL A 751 5.76 1.49 15.92
CA VAL A 751 6.87 0.95 16.70
C VAL A 751 8.14 1.74 16.35
N PRO A 752 8.94 2.16 17.34
CA PRO A 752 10.19 2.85 17.02
C PRO A 752 11.07 2.02 16.11
N GLN A 753 11.53 2.64 15.04
CA GLN A 753 12.55 2.08 14.15
C GLN A 753 13.80 2.94 14.13
N ALA A 754 13.81 4.00 14.93
CA ALA A 754 14.92 4.93 15.10
C ALA A 754 14.64 5.69 16.38
N ALA A 755 15.63 6.44 16.85
CA ALA A 755 15.41 7.30 18.02
C ALA A 755 14.53 8.49 17.61
N ALA A 756 13.78 9.03 18.58
CA ALA A 756 12.78 10.06 18.26
C ALA A 756 13.40 11.28 17.60
N GLU A 757 14.64 11.64 18.00
CA GLU A 757 15.30 12.82 17.42
C GLU A 757 15.68 12.62 15.96
N GLU A 758 15.52 11.42 15.42
CA GLU A 758 15.81 11.19 14.01
C GLU A 758 14.62 11.52 13.09
N THR A 759 13.50 11.95 13.67
CA THR A 759 12.37 12.43 12.87
C THR A 759 12.81 13.67 12.08
N ARG A 760 12.45 13.70 10.80
CA ARG A 760 12.84 14.77 9.88
C ARG A 760 11.62 15.46 9.29
N HIS A 761 11.66 16.77 9.20
CA HIS A 761 10.57 17.56 8.65
C HIS A 761 10.95 18.17 7.32
N GLN A 762 9.99 18.23 6.41
CA GLN A 762 10.13 18.93 5.15
C GLN A 762 9.45 20.30 5.23
N ALA A 763 9.74 21.14 4.23
CA ALA A 763 9.17 22.50 4.22
C ALA A 763 7.66 22.48 4.01
N GLU A 764 7.16 21.63 3.12
CA GLU A 764 5.72 21.57 2.86
C GLU A 764 5.30 20.15 2.59
N TYR A 765 4.05 19.86 2.89
CA TYR A 765 3.48 18.55 2.58
C TYR A 765 3.35 18.38 1.07
N GLN A 766 3.68 17.20 0.60
CA GLN A 766 3.60 16.82 -0.80
C GLN A 766 2.86 15.48 -0.89
N ASN A 767 1.72 15.47 -1.55
CA ASN A 767 0.89 14.27 -1.70
C ASN A 767 1.45 13.42 -2.84
N ARG A 768 2.55 12.75 -2.58
CA ARG A 768 3.31 12.04 -3.59
C ARG A 768 3.86 10.74 -3.00
N GLY A 769 4.55 9.98 -3.83
CA GLY A 769 5.15 8.72 -3.37
C GLY A 769 6.10 8.89 -2.22
N THR A 770 6.12 7.89 -1.34
CA THR A 770 7.16 7.74 -0.32
C THR A 770 8.53 7.77 -0.97
N GLU A 771 8.64 7.10 -2.09
CA GLU A 771 9.69 7.26 -3.09
C GLU A 771 8.99 7.51 -4.41
N ASN A 772 9.69 8.08 -5.38
CA ASN A 772 9.21 8.12 -6.75
C ASN A 772 10.28 7.53 -7.63
N ASP A 773 9.86 6.81 -8.65
CA ASP A 773 10.79 6.29 -9.63
C ASP A 773 10.23 6.48 -11.03
N MET A 774 11.15 6.67 -11.98
CA MET A 774 10.79 6.78 -13.38
C MET A 774 11.74 5.92 -14.20
N ILE A 775 11.17 5.12 -15.07
CA ILE A 775 11.94 4.24 -15.95
C ILE A 775 11.53 4.55 -17.38
N VAL A 776 12.52 4.87 -18.21
CA VAL A 776 12.31 5.34 -19.57
C VAL A 776 13.01 4.39 -20.51
N PHE A 777 12.25 3.82 -21.46
CA PHE A 777 12.83 2.99 -22.51
C PHE A 777 13.15 3.90 -23.70
N SER A 778 14.42 3.96 -24.01
CA SER A 778 14.96 4.93 -24.96
C SER A 778 14.40 4.70 -26.38
N PRO A 779 14.19 5.75 -27.17
CA PRO A 779 13.61 5.57 -28.51
C PRO A 779 14.59 4.98 -29.51
N THR A 780 15.89 5.05 -29.22
CA THR A 780 16.91 4.60 -30.16
C THR A 780 17.63 3.38 -29.63
N THR A 781 18.31 2.67 -30.53
CA THR A 781 19.18 1.57 -30.16
C THR A 781 20.49 2.15 -29.66
N SER A 782 20.47 2.67 -28.47
CA SER A 782 21.67 3.27 -27.89
C SER A 782 22.34 2.26 -26.95
N ASP A 783 23.50 2.64 -26.46
CA ASP A 783 24.20 1.84 -25.45
C ASP A 783 23.39 1.76 -24.15
N ARG A 784 22.48 2.68 -23.97
CA ARG A 784 21.61 2.71 -22.78
C ARG A 784 20.16 2.64 -23.23
N PRO A 785 19.64 1.43 -23.45
CA PRO A 785 18.24 1.30 -23.84
C PRO A 785 17.27 1.68 -22.75
N VAL A 786 17.72 1.73 -21.49
CA VAL A 786 16.89 2.12 -20.36
C VAL A 786 17.60 3.22 -19.57
N LEU A 787 16.86 4.28 -19.28
CA LEU A 787 17.29 5.32 -18.36
C LEU A 787 16.32 5.29 -17.16
N ALA A 788 16.87 5.28 -15.97
CA ALA A 788 16.03 5.14 -14.77
C ALA A 788 16.50 6.04 -13.67
N TRP A 789 15.54 6.51 -12.87
CA TRP A 789 15.81 7.40 -11.75
C TRP A 789 14.90 7.03 -10.58
N ASP A 790 15.34 7.34 -9.37
CA ASP A 790 14.46 7.34 -8.22
C ASP A 790 14.92 8.38 -7.20
N VAL A 791 14.19 8.48 -6.11
CA VAL A 791 14.59 9.23 -4.94
C VAL A 791 14.04 8.48 -3.74
N VAL A 792 14.94 8.15 -2.81
CA VAL A 792 14.61 7.34 -1.63
C VAL A 792 14.98 8.16 -0.41
N ALA A 793 14.04 9.00 0.03
CA ALA A 793 14.29 9.91 1.15
C ALA A 793 13.99 9.21 2.46
N PRO A 794 14.71 9.54 3.54
CA PRO A 794 15.79 10.54 3.58
C PRO A 794 17.09 10.12 2.93
N GLY A 795 17.36 8.80 2.83
CA GLY A 795 18.59 8.30 2.24
C GLY A 795 18.66 6.79 2.30
N GLN A 796 19.74 6.26 1.77
CA GLN A 796 19.96 4.82 1.69
C GLN A 796 20.22 4.19 3.06
N SER A 797 20.93 4.89 3.94
CA SER A 797 21.43 4.33 5.17
C SER A 797 20.71 4.89 6.39
N GLY A 798 20.44 4.03 7.38
CA GLY A 798 19.98 4.47 8.68
C GLY A 798 21.04 4.30 9.76
N PHE A 799 22.30 4.09 9.38
CA PHE A 799 23.35 3.79 10.36
C PHE A 799 23.83 5.04 11.06
N ILE A 800 23.84 4.98 12.40
CA ILE A 800 24.48 5.96 13.25
C ILE A 800 25.46 5.19 14.12
N ALA A 801 26.73 5.56 14.05
CA ALA A 801 27.78 4.88 14.82
C ALA A 801 27.54 5.06 16.31
N PRO A 802 28.12 4.17 17.14
CA PRO A 802 27.93 4.29 18.59
C PRO A 802 28.40 5.65 19.17
N ASP A 803 29.35 6.31 18.54
CA ASP A 803 29.78 7.62 18.98
C ASP A 803 28.91 8.76 18.50
N GLY A 804 27.82 8.44 17.74
CA GLY A 804 26.90 9.43 17.24
C GLY A 804 27.17 9.92 15.83
N THR A 805 28.24 9.43 15.19
CA THR A 805 28.55 9.83 13.82
C THR A 805 27.49 9.29 12.88
N VAL A 806 26.88 10.17 12.12
CA VAL A 806 25.79 9.82 11.21
C VAL A 806 26.36 9.48 9.84
N ASP A 807 25.90 8.38 9.25
CA ASP A 807 26.35 7.98 7.92
C ASP A 807 26.07 9.09 6.91
N LYS A 808 27.00 9.29 5.98
CA LYS A 808 26.84 10.37 5.00
C LYS A 808 25.64 10.19 4.10
N HIS A 809 25.13 8.97 3.98
CA HIS A 809 23.95 8.66 3.17
C HIS A 809 22.69 8.51 4.00
N TYR A 810 22.68 9.08 5.20
CA TYR A 810 21.52 9.03 6.07
C TYR A 810 20.40 9.92 5.55
N GLU A 811 20.73 11.15 5.12
CA GLU A 811 19.72 12.09 4.68
C GLU A 811 20.15 12.92 3.47
N ASP A 812 21.01 12.36 2.65
CA ASP A 812 21.50 13.10 1.46
C ASP A 812 20.49 13.15 0.33
N GLN A 813 19.34 12.49 0.45
CA GLN A 813 18.28 12.59 -0.54
C GLN A 813 17.09 13.42 -0.06
N LEU A 814 17.17 13.99 1.14
CA LEU A 814 16.05 14.73 1.71
C LEU A 814 15.74 16.01 0.90
N LYS A 815 16.79 16.82 0.64
CA LYS A 815 16.62 18.02 -0.18
C LYS A 815 16.19 17.68 -1.60
N MET A 816 16.76 16.62 -2.15
CA MET A 816 16.40 16.16 -3.48
C MET A 816 14.91 15.87 -3.55
N TYR A 817 14.41 15.12 -2.57
CA TYR A 817 12.98 14.80 -2.50
C TYR A 817 12.13 16.06 -2.40
N GLU A 818 12.50 16.95 -1.50
CA GLU A 818 11.76 18.20 -1.28
C GLU A 818 11.60 18.99 -2.56
N ASN A 819 12.61 18.99 -3.42
CA ASN A 819 12.63 19.79 -4.63
C ASN A 819 12.23 19.02 -5.88
N PHE A 820 11.62 17.84 -5.72
CA PHE A 820 11.18 17.00 -6.82
C PHE A 820 12.31 16.55 -7.73
N GLY A 821 13.51 16.43 -7.16
CA GLY A 821 14.66 15.91 -7.88
C GLY A 821 14.69 14.39 -7.88
N ARG A 822 15.66 13.86 -8.59
CA ARG A 822 15.83 12.41 -8.69
C ARG A 822 17.28 12.10 -9.01
N LYS A 823 17.71 10.89 -8.62
CA LYS A 823 19.07 10.42 -8.91
C LYS A 823 19.00 9.25 -9.87
N SER A 824 20.09 9.05 -10.63
CA SER A 824 20.14 7.95 -11.58
C SER A 824 20.18 6.60 -10.87
N LEU A 825 19.47 5.64 -11.44
CA LEU A 825 19.56 4.22 -11.08
C LEU A 825 20.43 3.54 -12.13
N TRP A 826 21.60 3.05 -11.71
CA TRP A 826 22.54 2.42 -12.62
C TRP A 826 22.27 0.93 -12.71
N LEU A 827 22.39 0.36 -13.91
CA LEU A 827 22.22 -1.09 -14.09
C LEU A 827 23.48 -1.74 -14.63
N THR A 828 24.03 -1.20 -15.72
CA THR A 828 25.15 -1.86 -16.37
C THR A 828 26.39 -1.80 -15.50
N LYS A 829 27.21 -2.84 -15.62
CA LYS A 829 28.47 -2.87 -14.88
C LYS A 829 29.31 -1.63 -15.17
N GLN A 830 29.33 -1.21 -16.43
CA GLN A 830 30.10 -0.04 -16.83
C GLN A 830 29.62 1.20 -16.07
N ASP A 831 28.30 1.42 -16.02
CA ASP A 831 27.77 2.59 -15.32
C ASP A 831 28.00 2.51 -13.82
N VAL A 832 27.81 1.32 -13.23
CA VAL A 832 28.04 1.14 -11.80
C VAL A 832 29.48 1.46 -11.45
N GLU A 833 30.43 0.95 -12.22
CA GLU A 833 31.84 1.22 -11.98
C GLU A 833 32.18 2.71 -12.17
N ALA A 834 31.57 3.35 -13.16
CA ALA A 834 31.84 4.76 -13.45
C ALA A 834 31.34 5.67 -12.32
N HIS A 835 30.38 5.23 -11.53
CA HIS A 835 29.79 6.05 -10.46
C HIS A 835 30.04 5.45 -9.07
N LYS A 836 31.04 4.62 -8.98
CA LYS A 836 31.38 3.90 -7.75
C LYS A 836 31.95 4.85 -6.70
N GLU A 837 31.45 4.71 -5.46
CA GLU A 837 32.04 5.39 -4.32
C GLU A 837 32.94 4.45 -3.51
N SER A 838 32.50 3.19 -3.37
CA SER A 838 33.26 2.22 -2.57
C SER A 838 33.01 0.83 -3.10
N GLN A 839 33.83 -0.10 -2.65
CA GLN A 839 33.79 -1.48 -3.12
C GLN A 839 34.25 -2.39 -1.99
N GLU A 840 33.63 -3.55 -1.89
CA GLU A 840 33.97 -4.57 -0.91
C GLU A 840 33.85 -5.94 -1.57
N VAL A 841 34.77 -6.84 -1.27
CA VAL A 841 34.74 -8.21 -1.80
C VAL A 841 34.72 -9.17 -0.63
N LEU A 842 33.76 -10.09 -0.66
CA LEU A 842 33.65 -11.16 0.32
C LEU A 842 33.97 -12.49 -0.36
N HIS A 843 34.59 -13.38 0.42
CA HIS A 843 34.83 -14.75 -0.01
C HIS A 843 34.15 -15.67 0.98
N VAL A 844 33.08 -16.30 0.55
CA VAL A 844 32.20 -17.06 1.44
C VAL A 844 31.99 -18.46 0.86
N GLN A 845 32.36 -19.48 1.65
CA GLN A 845 32.08 -20.85 1.26
C GLN A 845 30.73 -21.25 1.84
N ARG A 846 29.89 -21.87 1.03
CA ARG A 846 28.59 -22.34 1.48
C ARG A 846 28.73 -23.73 2.12
#